data_0cd1d61a4fac312cf824b758b9f3aef0
#
_entry.id   0cd1d61a4fac312cf824b758b9f3aef0
#
_cell.length_a   1.000
_cell.length_b   1.000
_cell.length_c   1.000
_cell.angle_alpha   90.00
_cell.angle_beta   90.00
_cell.angle_gamma   90.00
#
_symmetry.space_group_name_H-M   'P 1'
#
loop_
_entity.id
_entity.type
_entity.pdbx_description
1 polymer ?
#
loop_
_entity_poly.entity_id
_entity_poly.type
_entity_poly.pdbx_seq_one_letter_code
_entity_poly.pdbx_strand_id
1 'polypeptide(L)'
;MEIRMKQLRFISLLVLILVPCMVISREVEASRITLSVTPRIVVSDLPTDLVFQWLNCHGQPDSSFSGWVTLKRLSSTRQDTAIFFHQGCAILKQAVPDSAGIQVHYDSAHYTVSIIRIPNWLSLMPPVIAILLAILFRQVLIALFSGIWLGAFIILGYSPWGGLARVLNHYLIEAVAHPDHAAILLFSMTLGGMVGIITRSGGTQGIIRKLAGWADHPKRGQIAAWAMGLLIFFDDYANTLIVGNTFRPVTDRLRISREKLSYIVDSTAAPVVSIAVFSTWIGFELGLLQNTFENLGLEQNVYWFFISTLPFRFYSILTILFVLGIAMTGRDFGPMLSAERRARLTGQVLRPGSNPLQDTPLDTSTSIRDNRQRARNALFPILVVILTTLLALYFSGQDSLNQLDKAETSIRQIFGAANPFQALLWAGFMGSLTAGFLALIQRLLSIRQIMDAWVEGVKSMVLAMIVIVFAWSIGEVCKDLRTAEIVVLKTRSFLSPHWMPALTFLIAALISFATGTSWGAMAILIPVITPLAWIAAGAPAFHESSMAIFTSTLASVLSGSIWGDHCSPISDTTIMSSMASGADHIDHVRTQLPYALVIGIVSIITGYLPAGFGWHPLLSLITGCLCIGLLLKWVARPVGITDKP
;
A
#
# COMPACT_ATOMS: atom_id res chain seq x y z
N MET A 1 25.75 31.86 -25.69
CA MET A 1 24.66 32.52 -26.46
C MET A 1 23.84 31.49 -27.27
N GLU A 2 24.47 30.48 -27.81
CA GLU A 2 23.81 29.42 -28.60
C GLU A 2 22.85 28.50 -27.83
N ILE A 3 23.15 28.19 -26.57
CA ILE A 3 22.29 27.34 -25.73
C ILE A 3 20.98 28.05 -25.38
N ARG A 4 21.00 29.38 -25.15
CA ARG A 4 19.78 30.18 -24.91
C ARG A 4 18.90 30.30 -26.16
N MET A 5 19.47 30.34 -27.35
CA MET A 5 18.72 30.38 -28.59
C MET A 5 18.03 29.04 -28.93
N LYS A 6 18.64 27.91 -28.58
CA LYS A 6 18.01 26.59 -28.74
C LYS A 6 16.86 26.39 -27.72
N GLN A 7 17.01 26.86 -26.52
CA GLN A 7 15.92 26.82 -25.51
C GLN A 7 14.74 27.72 -25.90
N LEU A 8 14.98 28.91 -26.43
CA LEU A 8 13.93 29.82 -26.93
C LEU A 8 13.18 29.25 -28.16
N ARG A 9 13.90 28.56 -29.07
CA ARG A 9 13.26 27.87 -30.20
C ARG A 9 12.44 26.65 -29.76
N PHE A 10 12.87 25.94 -28.72
CA PHE A 10 12.10 24.83 -28.16
C PHE A 10 10.84 25.33 -27.46
N ILE A 11 10.91 26.44 -26.71
CA ILE A 11 9.76 27.08 -26.02
C ILE A 11 8.79 27.66 -27.06
N SER A 12 9.27 28.31 -28.14
CA SER A 12 8.38 28.83 -29.18
C SER A 12 7.73 27.72 -30.02
N LEU A 13 8.40 26.58 -30.23
CA LEU A 13 7.79 25.39 -30.82
C LEU A 13 6.74 24.75 -29.92
N LEU A 14 6.99 24.72 -28.60
CA LEU A 14 6.05 24.23 -27.60
C LEU A 14 4.81 25.12 -27.50
N VAL A 15 4.98 26.43 -27.59
CA VAL A 15 3.87 27.42 -27.59
C VAL A 15 3.07 27.34 -28.89
N LEU A 16 3.69 27.10 -30.05
CA LEU A 16 2.97 26.92 -31.31
C LEU A 16 2.17 25.60 -31.38
N ILE A 17 2.61 24.56 -30.64
CA ILE A 17 1.87 23.29 -30.50
C ILE A 17 0.74 23.42 -29.48
N LEU A 18 0.82 24.39 -28.56
CA LEU A 18 -0.13 24.62 -27.49
C LEU A 18 -1.29 25.57 -27.82
N VAL A 19 -1.35 26.12 -29.04
CA VAL A 19 -2.51 26.88 -29.50
C VAL A 19 -3.37 26.01 -30.43
N PRO A 20 -4.26 25.18 -29.90
CA PRO A 20 -5.30 24.60 -30.73
C PRO A 20 -6.29 25.71 -31.06
N CYS A 21 -6.60 25.84 -32.35
CA CYS A 21 -7.73 26.62 -32.84
C CYS A 21 -8.95 26.38 -31.93
N MET A 22 -9.33 27.38 -31.18
CA MET A 22 -10.71 27.54 -30.71
C MET A 22 -11.58 27.77 -31.95
N VAL A 23 -11.98 26.69 -32.60
CA VAL A 23 -13.12 26.76 -33.51
C VAL A 23 -14.34 26.83 -32.61
N ILE A 24 -14.78 28.05 -32.37
CA ILE A 24 -16.12 28.33 -31.84
C ILE A 24 -17.07 27.98 -32.99
N SER A 25 -17.58 26.76 -33.01
CA SER A 25 -18.75 26.42 -33.79
C SER A 25 -19.96 27.07 -33.10
N ARG A 26 -20.39 28.19 -33.60
CA ARG A 26 -21.72 28.74 -33.39
C ARG A 26 -22.69 27.77 -34.07
N GLU A 27 -23.27 26.84 -33.35
CA GLU A 27 -24.43 26.13 -33.84
C GLU A 27 -25.69 26.93 -33.57
N VAL A 28 -26.43 27.06 -34.65
CA VAL A 28 -27.74 27.69 -34.76
C VAL A 28 -28.74 26.88 -33.92
N GLU A 29 -29.52 27.58 -33.11
CA GLU A 29 -30.63 27.05 -32.33
C GLU A 29 -31.68 26.38 -33.22
N ALA A 30 -31.79 25.09 -33.11
CA ALA A 30 -33.04 24.37 -33.32
C ALA A 30 -33.30 23.60 -32.03
N SER A 31 -34.50 23.63 -31.52
CA SER A 31 -35.00 22.89 -30.36
C SER A 31 -34.69 21.39 -30.47
N ARG A 32 -33.48 20.97 -30.07
CA ARG A 32 -33.07 19.58 -30.13
C ARG A 32 -33.18 18.99 -28.74
N ILE A 33 -34.18 18.16 -28.58
CA ILE A 33 -34.24 17.17 -27.53
C ILE A 33 -32.99 16.27 -27.69
N THR A 34 -32.19 16.14 -26.64
CA THR A 34 -31.02 15.29 -26.65
C THR A 34 -31.25 14.10 -25.73
N LEU A 35 -30.77 12.94 -26.13
CA LEU A 35 -30.82 11.73 -25.33
C LEU A 35 -29.43 11.43 -24.80
N SER A 36 -29.31 11.25 -23.50
CA SER A 36 -28.06 10.79 -22.89
C SER A 36 -28.15 9.34 -22.44
N VAL A 37 -27.01 8.67 -22.39
CA VAL A 37 -26.88 7.31 -21.87
C VAL A 37 -25.77 7.25 -20.85
N THR A 38 -26.00 6.54 -19.74
CA THR A 38 -25.02 6.31 -18.67
C THR A 38 -24.99 4.82 -18.34
N PRO A 39 -23.80 4.19 -18.26
CA PRO A 39 -22.50 4.74 -18.57
C PRO A 39 -22.27 4.94 -20.08
N ARG A 40 -21.50 5.97 -20.45
CA ARG A 40 -21.09 6.16 -21.86
C ARG A 40 -20.06 5.15 -22.34
N ILE A 41 -19.43 4.45 -21.43
CA ILE A 41 -18.38 3.46 -21.72
C ILE A 41 -18.95 2.08 -21.48
N VAL A 42 -18.83 1.25 -22.48
CA VAL A 42 -19.25 -0.16 -22.42
C VAL A 42 -18.08 -1.03 -22.79
N VAL A 43 -17.74 -1.96 -21.91
CA VAL A 43 -16.68 -2.94 -22.18
C VAL A 43 -17.28 -4.14 -22.93
N SER A 44 -16.63 -4.54 -23.99
CA SER A 44 -17.08 -5.69 -24.80
C SER A 44 -17.21 -6.94 -23.94
N ASP A 45 -18.23 -7.74 -24.23
CA ASP A 45 -18.55 -9.01 -23.58
C ASP A 45 -19.00 -8.90 -22.11
N LEU A 46 -19.11 -7.68 -21.55
CA LEU A 46 -19.69 -7.48 -20.22
C LEU A 46 -21.11 -6.93 -20.29
N PRO A 47 -22.08 -7.57 -19.64
CA PRO A 47 -23.42 -7.03 -19.50
C PRO A 47 -23.39 -5.73 -18.69
N THR A 48 -24.07 -4.72 -19.19
CA THR A 48 -24.08 -3.37 -18.61
C THR A 48 -25.50 -2.85 -18.51
N ASP A 49 -25.86 -2.28 -17.38
CA ASP A 49 -27.15 -1.59 -17.24
C ASP A 49 -27.01 -0.19 -17.86
N LEU A 50 -27.79 0.07 -18.90
CA LEU A 50 -27.79 1.36 -19.59
C LEU A 50 -28.98 2.18 -19.10
N VAL A 51 -28.68 3.35 -18.53
CA VAL A 51 -29.68 4.33 -18.12
C VAL A 51 -29.78 5.39 -19.21
N PHE A 52 -30.92 5.46 -19.86
CA PHE A 52 -31.25 6.47 -20.86
C PHE A 52 -31.99 7.63 -20.17
N GLN A 53 -31.56 8.86 -20.44
CA GLN A 53 -32.21 10.06 -19.95
C GLN A 53 -32.60 10.96 -21.10
N TRP A 54 -33.86 11.33 -21.13
CA TRP A 54 -34.41 12.31 -22.07
C TRP A 54 -34.10 13.71 -21.55
N LEU A 55 -33.38 14.51 -22.31
CA LEU A 55 -32.94 15.84 -21.91
C LEU A 55 -33.73 16.93 -22.65
N ASN A 56 -34.11 17.96 -21.93
CA ASN A 56 -34.71 19.16 -22.52
C ASN A 56 -33.66 19.99 -23.29
N CYS A 57 -34.12 21.08 -23.92
CA CYS A 57 -33.26 22.02 -24.67
C CYS A 57 -32.15 22.68 -23.83
N HIS A 58 -32.21 22.62 -22.50
CA HIS A 58 -31.22 23.14 -21.58
C HIS A 58 -30.28 22.02 -21.06
N GLY A 59 -30.40 20.81 -21.60
CA GLY A 59 -29.56 19.66 -21.19
C GLY A 59 -29.90 19.07 -19.81
N GLN A 60 -31.09 19.42 -19.26
CA GLN A 60 -31.56 18.85 -17.99
C GLN A 60 -32.57 17.72 -18.25
N PRO A 61 -32.66 16.70 -17.34
CA PRO A 61 -33.65 15.63 -17.49
C PRO A 61 -35.08 16.18 -17.64
N ASP A 62 -35.76 15.76 -18.69
CA ASP A 62 -37.15 16.15 -18.93
C ASP A 62 -38.10 15.15 -18.24
N SER A 63 -38.47 15.45 -17.01
CA SER A 63 -39.37 14.62 -16.21
C SER A 63 -40.82 14.57 -16.75
N SER A 64 -41.18 15.41 -17.73
CA SER A 64 -42.49 15.38 -18.35
C SER A 64 -42.67 14.25 -19.37
N PHE A 65 -41.53 13.70 -19.85
CA PHE A 65 -41.56 12.65 -20.86
C PHE A 65 -41.86 11.27 -20.25
N SER A 66 -42.91 10.61 -20.73
CA SER A 66 -43.23 9.21 -20.41
C SER A 66 -43.80 8.53 -21.63
N GLY A 67 -43.21 7.42 -22.09
CA GLY A 67 -43.64 6.73 -23.28
C GLY A 67 -42.75 5.57 -23.71
N TRP A 68 -43.25 4.79 -24.67
CA TRP A 68 -42.49 3.70 -25.26
C TRP A 68 -41.55 4.21 -26.35
N VAL A 69 -40.31 3.73 -26.31
CA VAL A 69 -39.27 4.07 -27.28
C VAL A 69 -38.61 2.80 -27.78
N THR A 70 -38.31 2.73 -29.07
CA THR A 70 -37.70 1.54 -29.69
C THR A 70 -36.20 1.78 -29.88
N LEU A 71 -35.40 0.89 -29.35
CA LEU A 71 -33.94 0.87 -29.53
C LEU A 71 -33.57 -0.06 -30.68
N LYS A 72 -32.82 0.43 -31.66
CA LYS A 72 -32.26 -0.34 -32.78
C LYS A 72 -30.74 -0.41 -32.69
N ARG A 73 -30.16 -1.46 -33.24
CA ARG A 73 -28.70 -1.72 -33.22
C ARG A 73 -28.11 -1.93 -31.82
N LEU A 74 -28.90 -2.45 -30.89
CA LEU A 74 -28.41 -2.78 -29.56
C LEU A 74 -27.58 -4.08 -29.59
N SER A 75 -27.98 -5.08 -30.39
CA SER A 75 -27.35 -6.40 -30.49
C SER A 75 -27.29 -6.89 -31.94
N SER A 76 -26.32 -7.76 -32.23
CA SER A 76 -26.17 -8.44 -33.52
C SER A 76 -27.39 -9.30 -33.95
N THR A 77 -28.24 -9.66 -33.00
CA THR A 77 -29.45 -10.47 -33.22
C THR A 77 -30.62 -9.74 -33.89
N ARG A 78 -30.45 -8.50 -34.31
CA ARG A 78 -31.43 -7.66 -35.03
C ARG A 78 -32.82 -7.49 -34.40
N GLN A 79 -33.04 -7.86 -33.16
CA GLN A 79 -34.30 -7.59 -32.48
C GLN A 79 -34.33 -6.16 -31.94
N ASP A 80 -35.32 -5.40 -32.41
CA ASP A 80 -35.64 -4.09 -31.86
C ASP A 80 -36.12 -4.26 -30.42
N THR A 81 -35.53 -3.50 -29.46
CA THR A 81 -35.90 -3.58 -28.05
C THR A 81 -36.74 -2.38 -27.69
N ALA A 82 -37.98 -2.58 -27.26
CA ALA A 82 -38.81 -1.48 -26.74
C ALA A 82 -38.52 -1.26 -25.25
N ILE A 83 -38.29 0.01 -24.86
CA ILE A 83 -38.10 0.43 -23.45
C ILE A 83 -39.14 1.50 -23.11
N PHE A 84 -39.60 1.50 -21.87
CA PHE A 84 -40.52 2.50 -21.38
C PHE A 84 -39.79 3.56 -20.57
N PHE A 85 -39.95 4.83 -20.96
CA PHE A 85 -39.47 5.95 -20.21
C PHE A 85 -40.51 6.36 -19.16
N HIS A 86 -40.09 6.49 -17.93
CA HIS A 86 -40.88 7.04 -16.84
C HIS A 86 -40.19 8.32 -16.33
N GLN A 87 -40.89 9.44 -16.39
CA GLN A 87 -40.36 10.75 -16.00
C GLN A 87 -38.98 11.06 -16.65
N GLY A 88 -38.86 10.84 -17.93
CA GLY A 88 -37.65 11.09 -18.72
C GLY A 88 -36.52 10.10 -18.52
N CYS A 89 -36.71 9.01 -17.77
CA CYS A 89 -35.67 8.02 -17.50
C CYS A 89 -36.12 6.61 -17.89
N ALA A 90 -35.24 5.83 -18.50
CA ALA A 90 -35.45 4.41 -18.78
C ALA A 90 -34.19 3.60 -18.50
N ILE A 91 -34.35 2.39 -17.95
CA ILE A 91 -33.22 1.51 -17.60
C ILE A 91 -33.32 0.24 -18.44
N LEU A 92 -32.30 -0.04 -19.23
CA LEU A 92 -32.12 -1.30 -19.93
C LEU A 92 -31.10 -2.16 -19.19
N LYS A 93 -31.57 -3.19 -18.50
CA LYS A 93 -30.71 -4.06 -17.69
C LYS A 93 -29.92 -5.05 -18.54
N GLN A 94 -28.68 -5.32 -18.14
CA GLN A 94 -27.78 -6.33 -18.69
C GLN A 94 -27.61 -6.27 -20.24
N ALA A 95 -27.61 -5.07 -20.81
CA ALA A 95 -27.35 -4.87 -22.22
C ALA A 95 -25.91 -5.20 -22.59
N VAL A 96 -25.73 -5.87 -23.74
CA VAL A 96 -24.40 -6.09 -24.37
C VAL A 96 -24.43 -5.43 -25.74
N PRO A 97 -24.17 -4.13 -25.85
CA PRO A 97 -24.21 -3.42 -27.12
C PRO A 97 -23.11 -3.89 -28.07
N ASP A 98 -23.45 -4.25 -29.29
CA ASP A 98 -22.50 -4.67 -30.32
C ASP A 98 -22.00 -3.52 -31.20
N SER A 99 -22.63 -2.35 -31.12
CA SER A 99 -22.27 -1.16 -31.88
C SER A 99 -21.96 0.06 -31.04
N ALA A 100 -21.12 0.94 -31.53
CA ALA A 100 -20.75 2.21 -30.88
C ALA A 100 -21.88 3.26 -30.91
N GLY A 101 -22.97 3.00 -31.59
CA GLY A 101 -24.13 3.89 -31.69
C GLY A 101 -25.44 3.12 -31.54
N ILE A 102 -26.22 3.51 -30.52
CA ILE A 102 -27.58 2.99 -30.33
C ILE A 102 -28.52 3.95 -31.03
N GLN A 103 -29.30 3.42 -31.97
CA GLN A 103 -30.36 4.19 -32.64
C GLN A 103 -31.65 4.10 -31.82
N VAL A 104 -32.18 5.25 -31.49
CA VAL A 104 -33.38 5.40 -30.68
C VAL A 104 -34.47 5.98 -31.57
N HIS A 105 -35.59 5.27 -31.71
CA HIS A 105 -36.73 5.66 -32.52
C HIS A 105 -37.91 6.00 -31.61
N TYR A 106 -38.33 7.25 -31.70
CA TYR A 106 -39.54 7.72 -31.03
C TYR A 106 -40.40 8.51 -32.02
N ASP A 107 -41.61 8.05 -32.23
CA ASP A 107 -42.52 8.59 -33.25
C ASP A 107 -41.86 8.56 -34.65
N SER A 108 -41.80 9.66 -35.34
CA SER A 108 -41.09 9.79 -36.63
C SER A 108 -39.64 10.24 -36.51
N ALA A 109 -39.16 10.51 -35.27
CA ALA A 109 -37.83 11.04 -34.99
C ALA A 109 -36.80 9.92 -34.72
N HIS A 110 -35.56 10.13 -35.20
CA HIS A 110 -34.45 9.22 -35.00
C HIS A 110 -33.35 9.92 -34.24
N TYR A 111 -32.98 9.37 -33.09
CA TYR A 111 -31.90 9.85 -32.28
C TYR A 111 -30.77 8.83 -32.30
N THR A 112 -29.53 9.28 -32.30
CA THR A 112 -28.37 8.40 -32.17
C THR A 112 -27.60 8.76 -30.91
N VAL A 113 -27.48 7.79 -30.01
CA VAL A 113 -26.69 7.92 -28.78
C VAL A 113 -25.37 7.20 -29.00
N SER A 114 -24.27 7.96 -28.89
CA SER A 114 -22.93 7.38 -29.02
C SER A 114 -22.49 6.80 -27.68
N ILE A 115 -22.03 5.56 -27.72
CA ILE A 115 -21.33 4.90 -26.62
C ILE A 115 -19.90 4.60 -27.05
N ILE A 116 -18.97 4.67 -26.11
CA ILE A 116 -17.58 4.28 -26.36
C ILE A 116 -17.46 2.80 -26.01
N ARG A 117 -17.31 1.97 -27.03
CA ARG A 117 -17.09 0.55 -26.85
C ARG A 117 -15.62 0.25 -26.73
N ILE A 118 -15.21 -0.31 -25.59
CA ILE A 118 -13.83 -0.66 -25.29
C ILE A 118 -13.65 -2.18 -25.45
N PRO A 119 -12.70 -2.67 -26.25
CA PRO A 119 -12.31 -4.07 -26.22
C PRO A 119 -11.89 -4.51 -24.83
N ASN A 120 -12.32 -5.69 -24.38
CA ASN A 120 -12.10 -6.18 -23.03
C ASN A 120 -10.62 -6.20 -22.59
N TRP A 121 -9.69 -6.48 -23.51
CA TRP A 121 -8.26 -6.47 -23.21
C TRP A 121 -7.69 -5.06 -22.90
N LEU A 122 -8.28 -3.99 -23.46
CA LEU A 122 -7.87 -2.61 -23.19
C LEU A 122 -8.18 -2.20 -21.75
N SER A 123 -9.20 -2.76 -21.11
CA SER A 123 -9.51 -2.53 -19.69
C SER A 123 -8.39 -3.01 -18.76
N LEU A 124 -7.57 -3.97 -19.20
CA LEU A 124 -6.43 -4.48 -18.45
C LEU A 124 -5.17 -3.62 -18.61
N MET A 125 -5.12 -2.75 -19.64
CA MET A 125 -3.90 -2.02 -19.99
C MET A 125 -3.42 -1.04 -18.91
N PRO A 126 -4.26 -0.24 -18.23
CA PRO A 126 -3.80 0.69 -17.22
C PRO A 126 -2.97 0.02 -16.10
N PRO A 127 -3.46 -1.01 -15.38
CA PRO A 127 -2.65 -1.66 -14.36
C PRO A 127 -1.46 -2.44 -14.95
N VAL A 128 -1.61 -3.07 -16.12
CA VAL A 128 -0.51 -3.80 -16.77
C VAL A 128 0.62 -2.84 -17.15
N ILE A 129 0.31 -1.69 -17.74
CA ILE A 129 1.32 -0.68 -18.10
C ILE A 129 1.95 -0.09 -16.84
N ALA A 130 1.17 0.18 -15.77
CA ALA A 130 1.74 0.61 -14.49
C ALA A 130 2.76 -0.42 -13.97
N ILE A 131 2.45 -1.72 -13.96
CA ILE A 131 3.37 -2.77 -13.55
C ILE A 131 4.63 -2.80 -14.45
N LEU A 132 4.44 -2.83 -15.77
CA LEU A 132 5.55 -2.92 -16.72
C LEU A 132 6.50 -1.72 -16.61
N LEU A 133 5.96 -0.49 -16.52
CA LEU A 133 6.77 0.71 -16.38
C LEU A 133 7.44 0.81 -15.01
N ALA A 134 6.78 0.33 -13.94
CA ALA A 134 7.38 0.25 -12.60
C ALA A 134 8.62 -0.65 -12.62
N ILE A 135 8.54 -1.82 -13.27
CA ILE A 135 9.66 -2.75 -13.43
C ILE A 135 10.75 -2.16 -14.32
N LEU A 136 10.37 -1.55 -15.46
CA LEU A 136 11.31 -1.06 -16.46
C LEU A 136 12.08 0.18 -15.98
N PHE A 137 11.37 1.16 -15.44
CA PHE A 137 11.96 2.43 -15.00
C PHE A 137 12.37 2.45 -13.53
N ARG A 138 11.92 1.48 -12.75
CA ARG A 138 12.13 1.44 -11.28
C ARG A 138 11.65 2.73 -10.61
N GLN A 139 10.55 3.32 -11.14
CA GLN A 139 9.97 4.58 -10.71
C GLN A 139 8.45 4.46 -10.63
N VAL A 140 7.95 4.30 -9.40
CA VAL A 140 6.54 4.02 -9.14
C VAL A 140 5.64 5.18 -9.53
N LEU A 141 6.07 6.43 -9.28
CA LEU A 141 5.26 7.62 -9.60
C LEU A 141 4.99 7.74 -11.10
N ILE A 142 6.03 7.57 -11.92
CA ILE A 142 5.90 7.61 -13.39
C ILE A 142 4.99 6.48 -13.86
N ALA A 143 5.14 5.30 -13.28
CA ALA A 143 4.39 4.11 -13.64
C ALA A 143 2.89 4.28 -13.33
N LEU A 144 2.54 4.68 -12.12
CA LEU A 144 1.15 4.94 -11.71
C LEU A 144 0.53 6.05 -12.54
N PHE A 145 1.22 7.20 -12.69
CA PHE A 145 0.73 8.31 -13.51
C PHE A 145 0.45 7.88 -14.95
N SER A 146 1.35 7.09 -15.56
CA SER A 146 1.16 6.59 -16.92
C SER A 146 -0.03 5.65 -17.03
N GLY A 147 -0.27 4.80 -16.03
CA GLY A 147 -1.45 3.93 -15.95
C GLY A 147 -2.75 4.74 -15.87
N ILE A 148 -2.79 5.74 -14.98
CA ILE A 148 -3.96 6.63 -14.82
C ILE A 148 -4.23 7.39 -16.12
N TRP A 149 -3.18 7.98 -16.73
CA TRP A 149 -3.31 8.71 -17.97
C TRP A 149 -3.78 7.82 -19.13
N LEU A 150 -3.24 6.62 -19.25
CA LEU A 150 -3.66 5.66 -20.29
C LEU A 150 -5.13 5.28 -20.14
N GLY A 151 -5.59 5.01 -18.90
CA GLY A 151 -6.99 4.73 -18.65
C GLY A 151 -7.90 5.91 -18.99
N ALA A 152 -7.54 7.12 -18.56
CA ALA A 152 -8.26 8.35 -18.90
C ALA A 152 -8.28 8.61 -20.42
N PHE A 153 -7.18 8.34 -21.11
CA PHE A 153 -7.06 8.40 -22.57
C PHE A 153 -8.03 7.44 -23.28
N ILE A 154 -8.13 6.20 -22.81
CA ILE A 154 -9.07 5.20 -23.34
C ILE A 154 -10.51 5.64 -23.09
N ILE A 155 -10.83 6.09 -21.86
CA ILE A 155 -12.15 6.53 -21.43
C ILE A 155 -12.66 7.72 -22.26
N LEU A 156 -11.78 8.63 -22.65
CA LEU A 156 -12.13 9.82 -23.43
C LEU A 156 -12.00 9.62 -24.95
N GLY A 157 -12.12 8.37 -25.44
CA GLY A 157 -12.13 8.08 -26.87
C GLY A 157 -10.79 8.39 -27.54
N TYR A 158 -9.69 8.09 -26.85
CA TYR A 158 -8.29 8.24 -27.33
C TYR A 158 -7.84 9.68 -27.51
N SER A 159 -8.34 10.60 -26.70
CA SER A 159 -7.89 12.00 -26.66
C SER A 159 -6.72 12.19 -25.68
N PRO A 160 -5.48 12.45 -26.13
CA PRO A 160 -4.32 12.57 -25.24
C PRO A 160 -4.44 13.73 -24.25
N TRP A 161 -4.86 14.88 -24.75
CA TRP A 161 -5.03 16.10 -23.94
C TRP A 161 -6.27 16.03 -23.04
N GLY A 162 -7.37 15.46 -23.56
CA GLY A 162 -8.56 15.18 -22.75
C GLY A 162 -8.22 14.20 -21.61
N GLY A 163 -7.46 13.15 -21.90
CA GLY A 163 -6.97 12.20 -20.88
C GLY A 163 -6.15 12.89 -19.81
N LEU A 164 -5.18 13.72 -20.20
CA LEU A 164 -4.35 14.48 -19.24
C LEU A 164 -5.20 15.44 -18.38
N ALA A 165 -6.11 16.18 -19.01
CA ALA A 165 -7.01 17.07 -18.29
C ALA A 165 -7.88 16.32 -17.28
N ARG A 166 -8.40 15.13 -17.64
CA ARG A 166 -9.20 14.29 -16.74
C ARG A 166 -8.37 13.74 -15.58
N VAL A 167 -7.11 13.37 -15.81
CA VAL A 167 -6.21 12.97 -14.70
C VAL A 167 -6.10 14.08 -13.67
N LEU A 168 -5.80 15.31 -14.12
CA LEU A 168 -5.58 16.44 -13.23
C LEU A 168 -6.87 16.97 -12.57
N ASN A 169 -7.93 17.16 -13.37
CA ASN A 169 -9.14 17.86 -12.94
C ASN A 169 -10.19 16.93 -12.31
N HIS A 170 -10.02 15.61 -12.42
CA HIS A 170 -10.98 14.64 -11.89
C HIS A 170 -10.28 13.65 -10.96
N TYR A 171 -9.52 12.70 -11.48
CA TYR A 171 -8.98 11.60 -10.68
C TYR A 171 -8.10 12.05 -9.51
N LEU A 172 -7.16 12.99 -9.72
CA LEU A 172 -6.28 13.45 -8.64
C LEU A 172 -7.00 14.36 -7.65
N ILE A 173 -7.92 15.23 -8.13
CA ILE A 173 -8.69 16.12 -7.24
C ILE A 173 -9.65 15.30 -6.39
N GLU A 174 -10.42 14.41 -6.97
CA GLU A 174 -11.37 13.57 -6.23
C GLU A 174 -10.66 12.66 -5.23
N ALA A 175 -9.50 12.09 -5.60
CA ALA A 175 -8.69 11.31 -4.70
C ALA A 175 -8.29 12.07 -3.42
N VAL A 176 -8.03 13.37 -3.50
CA VAL A 176 -7.66 14.19 -2.33
C VAL A 176 -8.89 14.82 -1.65
N ALA A 177 -9.93 15.12 -2.40
CA ALA A 177 -11.12 15.80 -1.87
C ALA A 177 -12.03 14.89 -1.03
N HIS A 178 -11.87 13.57 -1.11
CA HIS A 178 -12.64 12.64 -0.31
C HIS A 178 -12.29 12.79 1.20
N PRO A 179 -13.28 12.96 2.10
CA PRO A 179 -13.02 13.26 3.52
C PRO A 179 -12.13 12.24 4.22
N ASP A 180 -12.33 10.95 3.95
CA ASP A 180 -11.55 9.88 4.59
C ASP A 180 -10.10 9.86 4.05
N HIS A 181 -9.91 10.12 2.76
CA HIS A 181 -8.57 10.25 2.17
C HIS A 181 -7.82 11.46 2.75
N ALA A 182 -8.49 12.60 2.91
CA ALA A 182 -7.91 13.78 3.56
C ALA A 182 -7.51 13.48 5.02
N ALA A 183 -8.34 12.75 5.77
CA ALA A 183 -8.03 12.33 7.14
C ALA A 183 -6.79 11.42 7.20
N ILE A 184 -6.64 10.49 6.24
CA ILE A 184 -5.46 9.61 6.13
C ILE A 184 -4.18 10.42 5.86
N LEU A 185 -4.24 11.39 4.92
CA LEU A 185 -3.10 12.25 4.62
C LEU A 185 -2.67 13.06 5.85
N LEU A 186 -3.64 13.69 6.54
CA LEU A 186 -3.39 14.45 7.76
C LEU A 186 -2.89 13.57 8.91
N PHE A 187 -3.42 12.36 9.07
CA PHE A 187 -2.92 11.39 10.04
C PHE A 187 -1.46 11.03 9.76
N SER A 188 -1.13 10.71 8.51
CA SER A 188 0.25 10.38 8.12
C SER A 188 1.22 11.53 8.40
N MET A 189 0.81 12.77 8.13
CA MET A 189 1.60 13.97 8.47
C MET A 189 1.79 14.11 9.99
N THR A 190 0.73 13.98 10.77
CA THR A 190 0.80 14.17 12.23
C THR A 190 1.62 13.07 12.90
N LEU A 191 1.46 11.83 12.44
CA LEU A 191 2.23 10.70 12.96
C LEU A 191 3.73 10.83 12.60
N GLY A 192 4.05 11.13 11.34
CA GLY A 192 5.42 11.41 10.92
C GLY A 192 6.06 12.55 11.71
N GLY A 193 5.32 13.64 11.91
CA GLY A 193 5.75 14.77 12.75
C GLY A 193 6.00 14.37 14.20
N MET A 194 5.16 13.53 14.79
CA MET A 194 5.38 12.97 16.14
C MET A 194 6.70 12.21 16.21
N VAL A 195 6.94 11.32 15.23
CA VAL A 195 8.19 10.54 15.15
C VAL A 195 9.41 11.44 15.05
N GLY A 196 9.35 12.52 14.26
CA GLY A 196 10.39 13.53 14.17
C GLY A 196 10.72 14.17 15.53
N ILE A 197 9.69 14.58 16.29
CA ILE A 197 9.88 15.14 17.65
C ILE A 197 10.48 14.11 18.61
N ILE A 198 9.96 12.87 18.62
CA ILE A 198 10.45 11.78 19.47
C ILE A 198 11.93 11.52 19.21
N THR A 199 12.31 11.45 17.95
CA THR A 199 13.71 11.21 17.54
C THR A 199 14.61 12.36 17.99
N ARG A 200 14.24 13.60 17.72
CA ARG A 200 15.04 14.78 18.07
C ARG A 200 15.08 15.06 19.57
N SER A 201 14.05 14.65 20.33
CA SER A 201 14.03 14.78 21.81
C SER A 201 14.84 13.70 22.55
N GLY A 202 15.48 12.79 21.83
CA GLY A 202 16.28 11.71 22.42
C GLY A 202 15.47 10.60 23.07
N GLY A 203 14.18 10.48 22.72
CA GLY A 203 13.30 9.44 23.23
C GLY A 203 13.75 8.04 22.82
N THR A 204 14.08 7.86 21.55
CA THR A 204 14.60 6.60 20.98
C THR A 204 15.95 6.23 21.59
N GLN A 205 16.90 7.17 21.73
CA GLN A 205 18.19 6.94 22.36
C GLN A 205 18.06 6.50 23.83
N GLY A 206 17.05 7.00 24.54
CA GLY A 206 16.75 6.58 25.91
C GLY A 206 16.36 5.09 26.04
N ILE A 207 15.64 4.54 25.05
CA ILE A 207 15.33 3.11 24.99
C ILE A 207 16.60 2.30 24.71
N ILE A 208 17.36 2.73 23.72
CA ILE A 208 18.60 2.11 23.27
C ILE A 208 19.58 1.88 24.42
N ARG A 209 19.85 2.92 25.23
CA ARG A 209 20.81 2.86 26.32
C ARG A 209 20.50 1.75 27.32
N LYS A 210 19.24 1.46 27.58
CA LYS A 210 18.82 0.36 28.46
C LYS A 210 19.12 -1.01 27.84
N LEU A 211 18.85 -1.19 26.56
CA LEU A 211 19.05 -2.47 25.86
C LEU A 211 20.53 -2.75 25.56
N ALA A 212 21.29 -1.73 25.15
CA ALA A 212 22.73 -1.88 24.87
C ALA A 212 23.53 -2.30 26.12
N GLY A 213 23.10 -1.89 27.30
CA GLY A 213 23.71 -2.30 28.56
C GLY A 213 23.57 -3.79 28.90
N TRP A 214 22.57 -4.47 28.32
CA TRP A 214 22.35 -5.90 28.51
C TRP A 214 23.13 -6.77 27.51
N ALA A 215 23.66 -6.18 26.45
CA ALA A 215 24.36 -6.86 25.37
C ALA A 215 25.83 -7.12 25.74
N ASP A 216 26.09 -8.16 26.56
CA ASP A 216 27.42 -8.57 27.06
C ASP A 216 28.09 -9.65 26.21
N HIS A 217 27.32 -10.44 25.47
CA HIS A 217 27.83 -11.48 24.56
C HIS A 217 27.01 -11.53 23.26
N PRO A 218 27.52 -12.19 22.21
CA PRO A 218 26.98 -12.08 20.86
C PRO A 218 25.51 -12.48 20.68
N LYS A 219 25.03 -13.52 21.39
CA LYS A 219 23.60 -13.86 21.32
C LYS A 219 22.72 -12.77 21.91
N ARG A 220 23.11 -12.24 23.09
CA ARG A 220 22.39 -11.11 23.71
C ARG A 220 22.46 -9.86 22.86
N GLY A 221 23.62 -9.59 22.20
CA GLY A 221 23.76 -8.48 21.27
C GLY A 221 22.78 -8.54 20.10
N GLN A 222 22.64 -9.71 19.49
CA GLN A 222 21.66 -9.94 18.40
C GLN A 222 20.22 -9.83 18.89
N ILE A 223 19.89 -10.43 20.05
CA ILE A 223 18.54 -10.35 20.63
C ILE A 223 18.21 -8.91 21.03
N ALA A 224 19.18 -8.16 21.55
CA ALA A 224 18.98 -6.74 21.91
C ALA A 224 18.71 -5.88 20.67
N ALA A 225 19.44 -6.09 19.57
CA ALA A 225 19.17 -5.42 18.29
C ALA A 225 17.78 -5.77 17.75
N TRP A 226 17.43 -7.06 17.75
CA TRP A 226 16.10 -7.54 17.37
C TRP A 226 14.99 -6.93 18.23
N ALA A 227 15.14 -6.96 19.57
CA ALA A 227 14.15 -6.39 20.49
C ALA A 227 14.00 -4.88 20.30
N MET A 228 15.10 -4.19 19.98
CA MET A 228 15.06 -2.76 19.66
C MET A 228 14.27 -2.51 18.37
N GLY A 229 14.47 -3.34 17.34
CA GLY A 229 13.67 -3.28 16.12
C GLY A 229 12.18 -3.47 16.37
N LEU A 230 11.80 -4.37 17.29
CA LEU A 230 10.39 -4.53 17.71
C LEU A 230 9.86 -3.31 18.48
N LEU A 231 10.67 -2.64 19.25
CA LEU A 231 10.26 -1.46 20.02
C LEU A 231 10.08 -0.20 19.16
N ILE A 232 10.78 -0.13 18.00
CA ILE A 232 10.62 0.95 17.03
C ILE A 232 9.65 0.49 15.91
N PHE A 233 8.48 0.02 16.28
CA PHE A 233 7.47 -0.52 15.36
C PHE A 233 6.70 0.54 14.58
N PHE A 234 6.84 1.80 14.94
CA PHE A 234 5.99 2.89 14.45
C PHE A 234 6.43 3.44 13.09
N ASP A 235 7.71 3.22 12.70
CA ASP A 235 8.26 3.71 11.43
C ASP A 235 9.49 2.88 11.01
N ASP A 236 9.53 2.41 9.77
CA ASP A 236 10.58 1.54 9.23
C ASP A 236 11.89 2.28 8.97
N TYR A 237 11.85 3.51 8.47
CA TYR A 237 13.04 4.32 8.23
C TYR A 237 13.72 4.72 9.56
N ALA A 238 12.90 5.16 10.53
CA ALA A 238 13.42 5.45 11.87
C ALA A 238 13.99 4.18 12.52
N ASN A 239 13.31 3.04 12.39
CA ASN A 239 13.81 1.75 12.87
C ASN A 239 15.19 1.45 12.29
N THR A 240 15.29 1.46 10.97
CA THR A 240 16.52 1.14 10.24
C THR A 240 17.70 2.01 10.66
N LEU A 241 17.53 3.34 10.62
CA LEU A 241 18.58 4.28 10.94
C LEU A 241 19.01 4.23 12.41
N ILE A 242 18.04 4.14 13.32
CA ILE A 242 18.31 4.17 14.75
C ILE A 242 18.96 2.87 15.22
N VAL A 243 18.37 1.71 14.86
CA VAL A 243 18.90 0.41 15.30
C VAL A 243 20.28 0.16 14.69
N GLY A 244 20.42 0.37 13.37
CA GLY A 244 21.67 0.15 12.66
C GLY A 244 22.83 0.95 13.23
N ASN A 245 22.69 2.29 13.28
CA ASN A 245 23.76 3.16 13.76
C ASN A 245 24.12 2.92 15.23
N THR A 246 23.12 2.62 16.07
CA THR A 246 23.36 2.50 17.52
C THR A 246 23.93 1.15 17.92
N PHE A 247 23.44 0.07 17.30
CA PHE A 247 23.98 -1.26 17.62
C PHE A 247 25.28 -1.57 16.91
N ARG A 248 25.67 -0.82 15.87
CA ARG A 248 26.96 -0.98 15.17
C ARG A 248 28.16 -1.05 16.12
N PRO A 249 28.41 -0.10 17.05
CA PRO A 249 29.55 -0.19 17.98
C PRO A 249 29.45 -1.38 18.94
N VAL A 250 28.21 -1.75 19.33
CA VAL A 250 27.96 -2.89 20.22
C VAL A 250 28.28 -4.21 19.51
N THR A 251 27.78 -4.39 18.29
CA THR A 251 27.99 -5.60 17.47
C THR A 251 29.44 -5.74 17.04
N ASP A 252 30.13 -4.65 16.70
CA ASP A 252 31.56 -4.65 16.38
C ASP A 252 32.40 -5.16 17.58
N ARG A 253 32.12 -4.65 18.78
CA ARG A 253 32.78 -5.10 20.04
C ARG A 253 32.53 -6.58 20.33
N LEU A 254 31.31 -7.07 20.02
CA LEU A 254 30.89 -8.45 20.22
C LEU A 254 31.32 -9.38 19.08
N ARG A 255 32.04 -8.88 18.09
CA ARG A 255 32.48 -9.62 16.89
C ARG A 255 31.30 -10.27 16.15
N ILE A 256 30.20 -9.54 15.98
CA ILE A 256 29.08 -9.87 15.11
C ILE A 256 29.36 -9.20 13.76
N SER A 257 29.16 -9.89 12.66
CA SER A 257 29.38 -9.31 11.34
C SER A 257 28.40 -8.17 11.05
N ARG A 258 28.84 -7.17 10.31
CA ARG A 258 27.98 -6.04 9.95
C ARG A 258 26.86 -6.46 8.99
N GLU A 259 27.09 -7.49 8.19
CA GLU A 259 26.06 -8.14 7.36
C GLU A 259 24.95 -8.73 8.23
N LYS A 260 25.30 -9.33 9.37
CA LYS A 260 24.32 -9.86 10.33
C LYS A 260 23.52 -8.76 11.00
N LEU A 261 24.17 -7.68 11.43
CA LEU A 261 23.46 -6.53 11.99
C LEU A 261 22.51 -5.95 10.94
N SER A 262 22.98 -5.73 9.72
CA SER A 262 22.17 -5.20 8.62
C SER A 262 20.93 -6.08 8.35
N TYR A 263 21.10 -7.40 8.36
CA TYR A 263 19.99 -8.35 8.22
C TYR A 263 18.98 -8.26 9.38
N ILE A 264 19.43 -8.16 10.64
CA ILE A 264 18.54 -8.00 11.80
C ILE A 264 17.74 -6.71 11.67
N VAL A 265 18.40 -5.61 11.29
CA VAL A 265 17.78 -4.30 11.12
C VAL A 265 16.73 -4.33 10.02
N ASP A 266 17.07 -4.81 8.83
CA ASP A 266 16.17 -4.90 7.68
C ASP A 266 14.96 -5.79 7.96
N SER A 267 15.19 -6.96 8.56
CA SER A 267 14.13 -7.93 8.93
C SER A 267 13.23 -7.46 10.09
N THR A 268 13.61 -6.44 10.84
CA THR A 268 12.80 -5.85 11.91
C THR A 268 12.28 -4.45 11.58
N ALA A 269 12.54 -3.94 10.38
CA ALA A 269 11.98 -2.69 9.88
C ALA A 269 10.59 -2.93 9.25
N ALA A 270 10.50 -3.07 7.93
CA ALA A 270 9.24 -3.26 7.22
C ALA A 270 8.40 -4.45 7.75
N PRO A 271 8.95 -5.65 8.06
CA PRO A 271 8.15 -6.73 8.61
C PRO A 271 7.45 -6.40 9.93
N VAL A 272 8.09 -5.65 10.82
CA VAL A 272 7.51 -5.25 12.12
C VAL A 272 6.46 -4.17 11.94
N VAL A 273 6.78 -3.12 11.17
CA VAL A 273 5.88 -1.99 10.94
C VAL A 273 4.58 -2.45 10.26
N SER A 274 4.65 -3.43 9.37
CA SER A 274 3.49 -3.96 8.66
C SER A 274 2.50 -4.73 9.54
N ILE A 275 2.95 -5.34 10.64
CA ILE A 275 2.06 -6.04 11.58
C ILE A 275 1.66 -5.15 12.76
N ALA A 276 2.21 -3.96 12.83
CA ALA A 276 1.89 -3.02 13.90
C ALA A 276 0.50 -2.41 13.69
N VAL A 277 -0.29 -2.43 14.77
CA VAL A 277 -1.66 -1.90 14.77
C VAL A 277 -1.68 -0.37 14.67
N PHE A 278 -0.54 0.27 14.96
CA PHE A 278 -0.33 1.72 14.89
C PHE A 278 1.07 2.00 14.34
N SER A 279 1.15 2.44 13.10
CA SER A 279 2.41 2.76 12.43
C SER A 279 2.20 3.79 11.33
N THR A 280 3.28 4.31 10.76
CA THR A 280 3.22 5.16 9.56
C THR A 280 2.60 4.44 8.36
N TRP A 281 2.62 3.10 8.35
CA TRP A 281 2.07 2.30 7.27
C TRP A 281 0.57 2.11 7.34
N ILE A 282 -0.04 2.12 8.54
CA ILE A 282 -1.46 1.81 8.69
C ILE A 282 -2.35 2.80 7.93
N GLY A 283 -2.00 4.09 7.92
CA GLY A 283 -2.74 5.09 7.14
C GLY A 283 -2.75 4.76 5.65
N PHE A 284 -1.61 4.37 5.11
CA PHE A 284 -1.46 3.97 3.73
C PHE A 284 -2.26 2.69 3.41
N GLU A 285 -2.10 1.64 4.21
CA GLU A 285 -2.79 0.36 3.99
C GLU A 285 -4.31 0.50 4.12
N LEU A 286 -4.79 1.23 5.13
CA LEU A 286 -6.23 1.51 5.30
C LEU A 286 -6.78 2.34 4.15
N GLY A 287 -6.01 3.33 3.67
CA GLY A 287 -6.44 4.15 2.55
C GLY A 287 -6.61 3.38 1.25
N LEU A 288 -5.70 2.45 0.96
CA LEU A 288 -5.82 1.57 -0.21
C LEU A 288 -7.03 0.64 -0.10
N LEU A 289 -7.27 0.08 1.09
CA LEU A 289 -8.39 -0.82 1.34
C LEU A 289 -9.73 -0.07 1.31
N GLN A 290 -9.81 1.12 1.92
CA GLN A 290 -11.03 1.94 1.98
C GLN A 290 -11.55 2.26 0.58
N ASN A 291 -10.70 2.85 -0.26
CA ASN A 291 -11.07 3.18 -1.64
C ASN A 291 -11.62 1.95 -2.40
N THR A 292 -10.97 0.79 -2.21
CA THR A 292 -11.37 -0.43 -2.91
C THR A 292 -12.68 -1.00 -2.34
N PHE A 293 -12.90 -0.91 -1.02
CA PHE A 293 -14.13 -1.35 -0.38
C PHE A 293 -15.32 -0.49 -0.77
N GLU A 294 -15.15 0.82 -0.83
CA GLU A 294 -16.15 1.76 -1.34
C GLU A 294 -16.53 1.44 -2.79
N ASN A 295 -15.53 1.17 -3.63
CA ASN A 295 -15.74 0.81 -5.02
C ASN A 295 -16.49 -0.51 -5.20
N LEU A 296 -16.40 -1.42 -4.25
CA LEU A 296 -17.13 -2.69 -4.21
C LEU A 296 -18.48 -2.60 -3.49
N GLY A 297 -18.82 -1.45 -2.90
CA GLY A 297 -20.03 -1.27 -2.09
C GLY A 297 -20.01 -2.09 -0.79
N LEU A 298 -18.84 -2.30 -0.19
CA LEU A 298 -18.68 -3.06 1.04
C LEU A 298 -18.81 -2.14 2.25
N GLU A 299 -19.81 -2.38 3.08
CA GLU A 299 -20.04 -1.65 4.33
C GLU A 299 -19.23 -2.18 5.54
N GLN A 300 -18.10 -2.86 5.28
CA GLN A 300 -17.25 -3.38 6.34
C GLN A 300 -16.30 -2.31 6.86
N ASN A 301 -16.13 -2.25 8.18
CA ASN A 301 -15.13 -1.40 8.80
C ASN A 301 -13.70 -1.86 8.41
N VAL A 302 -13.01 -1.02 7.66
CA VAL A 302 -11.69 -1.32 7.07
C VAL A 302 -10.62 -1.56 8.12
N TYR A 303 -10.69 -0.87 9.27
CA TYR A 303 -9.74 -1.08 10.36
C TYR A 303 -9.86 -2.48 10.96
N TRP A 304 -11.09 -2.96 11.20
CA TRP A 304 -11.32 -4.32 11.68
C TRP A 304 -10.94 -5.37 10.63
N PHE A 305 -11.20 -5.08 9.37
CA PHE A 305 -10.72 -5.95 8.30
C PHE A 305 -9.19 -6.01 8.28
N PHE A 306 -8.51 -4.86 8.40
CA PHE A 306 -7.05 -4.81 8.53
C PHE A 306 -6.55 -5.68 9.70
N ILE A 307 -7.15 -5.55 10.89
CA ILE A 307 -6.81 -6.40 12.05
C ILE A 307 -6.99 -7.89 11.72
N SER A 308 -8.04 -8.25 10.98
CA SER A 308 -8.27 -9.64 10.56
C SER A 308 -7.22 -10.18 9.59
N THR A 309 -6.50 -9.31 8.86
CA THR A 309 -5.41 -9.71 7.98
C THR A 309 -4.12 -10.05 8.73
N LEU A 310 -3.91 -9.52 9.94
CA LEU A 310 -2.66 -9.67 10.69
C LEU A 310 -2.22 -11.13 10.90
N PRO A 311 -3.11 -12.07 11.30
CA PRO A 311 -2.72 -13.48 11.46
C PRO A 311 -2.29 -14.16 10.15
N PHE A 312 -2.67 -13.60 8.99
CA PHE A 312 -2.33 -14.10 7.67
C PHE A 312 -1.05 -13.46 7.09
N ARG A 313 -0.38 -12.57 7.80
CA ARG A 313 0.90 -11.97 7.37
C ARG A 313 2.07 -12.90 7.65
N PHE A 314 2.00 -14.10 7.08
CA PHE A 314 2.92 -15.20 7.39
C PHE A 314 4.38 -14.82 7.21
N TYR A 315 4.75 -14.17 6.09
CA TYR A 315 6.14 -13.81 5.85
C TYR A 315 6.70 -12.88 6.94
N SER A 316 6.00 -11.80 7.25
CA SER A 316 6.44 -10.83 8.27
C SER A 316 6.62 -11.50 9.64
N ILE A 317 5.63 -12.29 10.07
CA ILE A 317 5.66 -12.99 11.37
C ILE A 317 6.77 -14.02 11.41
N LEU A 318 6.87 -14.89 10.38
CA LEU A 318 7.89 -15.95 10.34
C LEU A 318 9.30 -15.40 10.20
N THR A 319 9.50 -14.27 9.50
CA THR A 319 10.80 -13.57 9.40
C THR A 319 11.25 -13.06 10.78
N ILE A 320 10.38 -12.40 11.51
CA ILE A 320 10.67 -11.90 12.87
C ILE A 320 11.05 -13.06 13.80
N LEU A 321 10.30 -14.16 13.76
CA LEU A 321 10.57 -15.35 14.57
C LEU A 321 11.84 -16.07 14.12
N PHE A 322 12.14 -16.09 12.84
CA PHE A 322 13.38 -16.68 12.31
C PHE A 322 14.62 -15.90 12.77
N VAL A 323 14.58 -14.55 12.73
CA VAL A 323 15.67 -13.71 13.26
C VAL A 323 15.91 -13.99 14.73
N LEU A 324 14.85 -14.09 15.53
CA LEU A 324 14.97 -14.50 16.93
C LEU A 324 15.58 -15.90 17.07
N GLY A 325 15.15 -16.86 16.25
CA GLY A 325 15.64 -18.23 16.25
C GLY A 325 17.15 -18.33 15.97
N ILE A 326 17.65 -17.60 14.95
CA ILE A 326 19.10 -17.58 14.66
C ILE A 326 19.90 -16.87 15.77
N ALA A 327 19.36 -15.80 16.36
CA ALA A 327 20.00 -15.08 17.45
C ALA A 327 20.11 -15.96 18.72
N MET A 328 19.05 -16.69 19.09
CA MET A 328 19.00 -17.57 20.25
C MET A 328 19.90 -18.79 20.07
N THR A 329 19.84 -19.43 18.90
CA THR A 329 20.61 -20.65 18.64
C THR A 329 22.09 -20.37 18.38
N GLY A 330 22.42 -19.19 17.80
CA GLY A 330 23.77 -18.86 17.32
C GLY A 330 24.18 -19.76 16.14
N ARG A 331 23.19 -20.15 15.32
CA ARG A 331 23.37 -20.98 14.13
C ARG A 331 23.02 -20.19 12.89
N ASP A 332 23.80 -20.38 11.85
CA ASP A 332 23.64 -19.72 10.56
C ASP A 332 23.85 -20.71 9.41
N PHE A 333 23.46 -20.32 8.19
CA PHE A 333 23.74 -21.09 6.98
C PHE A 333 24.10 -20.17 5.80
N GLY A 334 24.61 -20.79 4.74
CA GLY A 334 24.96 -20.07 3.52
C GLY A 334 26.02 -18.97 3.72
N PRO A 335 25.98 -17.90 2.94
CA PRO A 335 26.97 -16.82 3.01
C PRO A 335 27.01 -16.11 4.37
N MET A 336 25.89 -16.02 5.09
CA MET A 336 25.84 -15.41 6.42
C MET A 336 26.67 -16.18 7.44
N LEU A 337 26.68 -17.51 7.39
CA LEU A 337 27.55 -18.34 8.24
C LEU A 337 29.02 -18.01 8.02
N SER A 338 29.45 -17.81 6.78
CA SER A 338 30.82 -17.44 6.46
C SER A 338 31.18 -16.05 7.01
N ALA A 339 30.24 -15.08 6.90
CA ALA A 339 30.41 -13.72 7.45
C ALA A 339 30.54 -13.75 8.98
N GLU A 340 29.67 -14.48 9.66
CA GLU A 340 29.69 -14.60 11.12
C GLU A 340 30.94 -15.35 11.63
N ARG A 341 31.36 -16.44 10.96
CA ARG A 341 32.60 -17.14 11.30
C ARG A 341 33.83 -16.25 11.11
N ARG A 342 33.91 -15.50 10.02
CA ARG A 342 34.96 -14.51 9.82
C ARG A 342 35.02 -13.52 11.00
N ALA A 343 33.89 -12.87 11.33
CA ALA A 343 33.84 -11.90 12.41
C ALA A 343 34.26 -12.49 13.76
N ARG A 344 33.80 -13.71 14.08
CA ARG A 344 34.11 -14.41 15.35
C ARG A 344 35.57 -14.81 15.48
N LEU A 345 36.13 -15.38 14.42
CA LEU A 345 37.47 -15.97 14.45
C LEU A 345 38.58 -14.94 14.29
N THR A 346 38.40 -14.04 13.33
CA THR A 346 39.46 -13.07 12.97
C THR A 346 39.25 -11.69 13.56
N GLY A 347 38.06 -11.41 14.11
CA GLY A 347 37.66 -10.08 14.54
C GLY A 347 37.31 -9.13 13.39
N GLN A 348 37.38 -9.59 12.13
CA GLN A 348 37.05 -8.78 10.96
C GLN A 348 35.53 -8.76 10.75
N VAL A 349 34.88 -7.72 11.22
CA VAL A 349 33.41 -7.55 11.11
C VAL A 349 32.94 -7.26 9.68
N LEU A 350 33.83 -6.80 8.81
CA LEU A 350 33.63 -6.58 7.37
C LEU A 350 34.47 -7.59 6.56
N ARG A 351 34.04 -7.89 5.35
CA ARG A 351 34.83 -8.68 4.39
C ARG A 351 36.03 -7.85 3.91
N PRO A 352 37.25 -8.43 3.82
CA PRO A 352 38.40 -7.74 3.20
C PRO A 352 38.06 -7.25 1.79
N GLY A 353 38.34 -5.98 1.52
CA GLY A 353 38.04 -5.33 0.24
C GLY A 353 36.58 -4.94 0.04
N SER A 354 35.73 -5.04 1.06
CA SER A 354 34.37 -4.47 1.04
C SER A 354 34.42 -2.93 1.03
N ASN A 355 33.39 -2.32 0.43
CA ASN A 355 33.28 -0.86 0.32
C ASN A 355 31.93 -0.42 0.92
N PRO A 356 31.82 -0.22 2.24
CA PRO A 356 30.61 0.26 2.87
C PRO A 356 30.21 1.63 2.32
N LEU A 357 28.92 1.85 2.09
CA LEU A 357 28.40 3.14 1.62
C LEU A 357 28.68 4.27 2.62
N GLN A 358 28.84 3.92 3.89
CA GLN A 358 29.15 4.86 4.95
C GLN A 358 30.05 4.24 6.03
N ASP A 359 31.29 4.73 6.15
CA ASP A 359 32.25 4.24 7.13
C ASP A 359 32.07 4.85 8.53
N THR A 360 31.69 6.12 8.60
CA THR A 360 31.38 6.81 9.85
C THR A 360 29.91 6.66 10.19
N PRO A 361 29.53 6.38 11.46
CA PRO A 361 28.14 6.43 11.88
C PRO A 361 27.54 7.79 11.51
N LEU A 362 26.33 7.80 10.94
CA LEU A 362 25.58 9.05 10.80
C LEU A 362 25.50 9.70 12.15
N ASP A 363 25.86 10.98 12.19
CA ASP A 363 25.77 11.76 13.43
C ASP A 363 24.28 11.96 13.74
N THR A 364 23.66 10.90 14.28
CA THR A 364 22.31 10.96 14.88
C THR A 364 22.38 11.67 16.23
N SER A 365 23.52 12.40 16.49
CA SER A 365 23.69 13.13 17.73
C SER A 365 22.56 14.15 17.83
N THR A 366 21.58 13.77 18.62
CA THR A 366 20.68 14.74 19.21
C THR A 366 21.57 15.74 19.96
N SER A 367 21.36 17.03 19.77
CA SER A 367 22.02 18.10 20.55
C SER A 367 21.78 17.97 22.07
N ILE A 368 21.15 16.89 22.49
CA ILE A 368 20.73 16.59 23.85
C ILE A 368 21.81 15.76 24.54
N ARG A 369 22.35 16.29 25.65
CA ARG A 369 23.33 15.59 26.49
C ARG A 369 22.79 14.20 26.91
N ASP A 370 23.66 13.20 26.93
CA ASP A 370 23.34 11.79 27.22
C ASP A 370 22.49 11.57 28.49
N ASN A 371 22.68 12.35 29.54
CA ASN A 371 21.92 12.21 30.79
C ASN A 371 20.45 12.67 30.69
N ARG A 372 20.05 13.36 29.60
CA ARG A 372 18.68 13.83 29.38
C ARG A 372 17.88 12.96 28.39
N GLN A 373 18.52 12.01 27.74
CA GLN A 373 17.88 11.06 26.83
C GLN A 373 17.07 10.03 27.65
N ARG A 374 15.75 10.02 27.50
CA ARG A 374 14.86 9.21 28.33
C ARG A 374 13.84 8.45 27.49
N ALA A 375 13.75 7.14 27.67
CA ALA A 375 12.79 6.27 26.98
C ALA A 375 11.32 6.74 27.09
N ARG A 376 10.97 7.39 28.21
CA ARG A 376 9.61 7.93 28.42
C ARG A 376 9.19 8.96 27.37
N ASN A 377 10.17 9.66 26.73
CA ASN A 377 9.89 10.64 25.70
C ASN A 377 9.43 10.01 24.38
N ALA A 378 9.65 8.71 24.20
CA ALA A 378 9.09 7.93 23.09
C ALA A 378 7.86 7.14 23.55
N LEU A 379 7.97 6.39 24.65
CA LEU A 379 6.91 5.47 25.09
C LEU A 379 5.61 6.18 25.47
N PHE A 380 5.69 7.37 26.09
CA PHE A 380 4.49 8.08 26.53
C PHE A 380 3.66 8.64 25.37
N PRO A 381 4.22 9.34 24.36
CA PRO A 381 3.46 9.72 23.17
C PRO A 381 2.83 8.53 22.43
N ILE A 382 3.57 7.42 22.30
CA ILE A 382 3.05 6.19 21.67
C ILE A 382 1.86 5.63 22.47
N LEU A 383 1.95 5.58 23.79
CA LEU A 383 0.85 5.16 24.65
C LEU A 383 -0.37 6.07 24.47
N VAL A 384 -0.16 7.39 24.38
CA VAL A 384 -1.24 8.35 24.14
C VAL A 384 -1.90 8.10 22.77
N VAL A 385 -1.13 7.82 21.72
CA VAL A 385 -1.69 7.44 20.40
C VAL A 385 -2.61 6.22 20.56
N ILE A 386 -2.14 5.15 21.20
CA ILE A 386 -2.92 3.93 21.40
C ILE A 386 -4.22 4.21 22.18
N LEU A 387 -4.12 4.91 23.30
CA LEU A 387 -5.28 5.22 24.14
C LEU A 387 -6.26 6.15 23.41
N THR A 388 -5.76 7.17 22.72
CA THR A 388 -6.61 8.09 21.94
C THR A 388 -7.32 7.36 20.82
N THR A 389 -6.66 6.45 20.09
CA THR A 389 -7.31 5.65 19.04
C THR A 389 -8.46 4.82 19.64
N LEU A 390 -8.21 4.09 20.72
CA LEU A 390 -9.25 3.26 21.35
C LEU A 390 -10.44 4.09 21.84
N LEU A 391 -10.16 5.22 22.49
CA LEU A 391 -11.20 6.14 22.97
C LEU A 391 -11.97 6.76 21.80
N ALA A 392 -11.28 7.23 20.77
CA ALA A 392 -11.92 7.86 19.62
C ALA A 392 -12.75 6.86 18.81
N LEU A 393 -12.30 5.61 18.64
CA LEU A 393 -13.10 4.53 18.04
C LEU A 393 -14.35 4.25 18.89
N TYR A 394 -14.22 4.19 20.20
CA TYR A 394 -15.35 3.96 21.10
C TYR A 394 -16.40 5.07 20.97
N PHE A 395 -15.99 6.34 21.11
CA PHE A 395 -16.92 7.48 21.05
C PHE A 395 -17.53 7.66 19.67
N SER A 396 -16.75 7.59 18.59
CA SER A 396 -17.30 7.72 17.24
C SER A 396 -18.26 6.58 16.88
N GLY A 397 -17.99 5.36 17.35
CA GLY A 397 -18.88 4.22 17.15
C GLY A 397 -20.18 4.35 17.95
N GLN A 398 -20.09 4.85 19.18
CA GLN A 398 -21.26 5.13 20.00
C GLN A 398 -22.14 6.23 19.37
N ASP A 399 -21.54 7.32 18.88
CA ASP A 399 -22.27 8.39 18.21
C ASP A 399 -22.97 7.90 16.94
N SER A 400 -22.32 7.06 16.15
CA SER A 400 -22.91 6.45 14.95
C SER A 400 -24.11 5.56 15.28
N LEU A 401 -24.04 4.78 16.37
CA LEU A 401 -25.13 3.90 16.81
C LEU A 401 -26.28 4.67 17.47
N ASN A 402 -26.00 5.74 18.22
CA ASN A 402 -27.02 6.60 18.81
C ASN A 402 -27.89 7.28 17.73
N GLN A 403 -27.31 7.64 16.59
CA GLN A 403 -28.04 8.17 15.44
C GLN A 403 -28.99 7.14 14.79
N LEU A 404 -28.79 5.85 15.06
CA LEU A 404 -29.59 4.75 14.53
C LEU A 404 -30.62 4.21 15.56
N ASP A 405 -30.86 4.93 16.68
CA ASP A 405 -31.79 4.55 17.78
C ASP A 405 -31.60 3.12 18.34
N LYS A 406 -30.37 2.61 18.35
CA LYS A 406 -30.05 1.27 18.90
C LYS A 406 -29.67 1.37 20.37
N ALA A 407 -30.61 1.06 21.27
CA ALA A 407 -30.44 1.22 22.73
C ALA A 407 -29.54 0.15 23.40
N GLU A 408 -29.43 -1.05 22.85
CA GLU A 408 -28.57 -2.10 23.41
C GLU A 408 -27.45 -2.45 22.39
N THR A 409 -26.25 -1.99 22.67
CA THR A 409 -25.10 -2.18 21.77
C THR A 409 -23.97 -2.91 22.47
N SER A 410 -23.50 -3.99 21.85
CA SER A 410 -22.29 -4.68 22.31
C SER A 410 -21.04 -3.86 21.96
N ILE A 411 -19.97 -4.04 22.74
CA ILE A 411 -18.66 -3.42 22.45
C ILE A 411 -18.23 -3.68 21.01
N ARG A 412 -18.46 -4.90 20.48
CA ARG A 412 -18.14 -5.26 19.10
C ARG A 412 -18.91 -4.41 18.08
N GLN A 413 -20.18 -4.11 18.33
CA GLN A 413 -21.00 -3.27 17.45
C GLN A 413 -20.55 -1.81 17.50
N ILE A 414 -20.21 -1.28 18.69
CA ILE A 414 -19.67 0.09 18.83
C ILE A 414 -18.41 0.25 17.99
N PHE A 415 -17.43 -0.63 18.17
CA PHE A 415 -16.20 -0.54 17.39
C PHE A 415 -16.42 -0.82 15.89
N GLY A 416 -17.40 -1.65 15.52
CA GLY A 416 -17.77 -1.92 14.13
C GLY A 416 -18.39 -0.72 13.40
N ALA A 417 -19.10 0.14 14.13
CA ALA A 417 -19.72 1.36 13.58
C ALA A 417 -18.80 2.60 13.66
N ALA A 418 -17.60 2.47 14.22
CA ALA A 418 -16.67 3.58 14.41
C ALA A 418 -16.06 4.07 13.09
N ASN A 419 -15.78 5.38 13.00
CA ASN A 419 -14.98 5.94 11.92
C ASN A 419 -13.48 5.86 12.27
N PRO A 420 -12.71 4.93 11.64
CA PRO A 420 -11.31 4.71 11.99
C PRO A 420 -10.41 5.86 11.56
N PHE A 421 -10.75 6.59 10.49
CA PHE A 421 -9.90 7.65 9.93
C PHE A 421 -9.88 8.86 10.83
N GLN A 422 -11.04 9.27 11.34
CA GLN A 422 -11.13 10.33 12.34
C GLN A 422 -10.43 9.94 13.64
N ALA A 423 -10.59 8.69 14.09
CA ALA A 423 -9.93 8.20 15.29
C ALA A 423 -8.40 8.25 15.17
N LEU A 424 -7.85 7.80 14.04
CA LEU A 424 -6.42 7.86 13.76
C LEU A 424 -5.90 9.31 13.67
N LEU A 425 -6.66 10.21 13.03
CA LEU A 425 -6.29 11.63 12.95
C LEU A 425 -6.15 12.26 14.34
N TRP A 426 -7.14 12.04 15.21
CA TRP A 426 -7.07 12.49 16.60
C TRP A 426 -5.87 11.89 17.33
N ALA A 427 -5.60 10.61 17.15
CA ALA A 427 -4.49 9.91 17.77
C ALA A 427 -3.13 10.48 17.34
N GLY A 428 -2.91 10.69 16.04
CA GLY A 428 -1.68 11.29 15.52
C GLY A 428 -1.46 12.71 16.04
N PHE A 429 -2.52 13.51 16.09
CA PHE A 429 -2.49 14.87 16.62
C PHE A 429 -2.15 14.91 18.12
N MET A 430 -2.85 14.11 18.94
CA MET A 430 -2.61 14.03 20.38
C MET A 430 -1.22 13.46 20.71
N GLY A 431 -0.74 12.50 19.92
CA GLY A 431 0.63 11.99 19.99
C GLY A 431 1.68 13.08 19.72
N SER A 432 1.49 13.86 18.65
CA SER A 432 2.35 14.99 18.30
C SER A 432 2.37 16.07 19.38
N LEU A 433 1.20 16.46 19.89
CA LEU A 433 1.08 17.42 20.98
C LEU A 433 1.80 16.92 22.24
N THR A 434 1.61 15.65 22.59
CA THR A 434 2.23 15.03 23.77
C THR A 434 3.75 14.99 23.64
N ALA A 435 4.29 14.61 22.48
CA ALA A 435 5.71 14.59 22.21
C ALA A 435 6.32 16.00 22.33
N GLY A 436 5.66 17.01 21.73
CA GLY A 436 6.07 18.40 21.81
C GLY A 436 6.02 18.96 23.22
N PHE A 437 4.94 18.70 23.94
CA PHE A 437 4.76 19.14 25.33
C PHE A 437 5.80 18.53 26.28
N LEU A 438 6.08 17.23 26.15
CA LEU A 438 7.14 16.58 26.94
C LEU A 438 8.52 17.15 26.64
N ALA A 439 8.82 17.42 25.38
CA ALA A 439 10.09 18.03 24.97
C ALA A 439 10.25 19.46 25.53
N LEU A 440 9.14 20.22 25.55
CA LEU A 440 9.12 21.60 26.07
C LEU A 440 9.25 21.66 27.60
N ILE A 441 8.42 20.91 28.35
CA ILE A 441 8.47 20.89 29.82
C ILE A 441 9.80 20.42 30.35
N GLN A 442 10.40 19.41 29.71
CA GLN A 442 11.73 18.93 30.07
C GLN A 442 12.85 19.85 29.61
N ARG A 443 12.53 20.95 28.94
CA ARG A 443 13.47 21.91 28.34
C ARG A 443 14.52 21.22 27.46
N LEU A 444 14.08 20.22 26.67
CA LEU A 444 14.94 19.50 25.74
C LEU A 444 15.04 20.23 24.42
N LEU A 445 13.91 20.75 23.93
CA LEU A 445 13.81 21.49 22.68
C LEU A 445 13.04 22.79 22.89
N SER A 446 13.42 23.83 22.16
CA SER A 446 12.63 25.06 22.04
C SER A 446 11.44 24.83 21.12
N ILE A 447 10.43 25.71 21.17
CA ILE A 447 9.25 25.62 20.28
C ILE A 447 9.67 25.56 18.81
N ARG A 448 10.63 26.41 18.40
CA ARG A 448 11.16 26.40 17.04
C ARG A 448 11.75 25.04 16.65
N GLN A 449 12.58 24.47 17.53
CA GLN A 449 13.18 23.15 17.30
C GLN A 449 12.14 22.03 17.26
N ILE A 450 11.05 22.12 18.03
CA ILE A 450 9.93 21.19 17.98
C ILE A 450 9.24 21.27 16.61
N MET A 451 8.97 22.49 16.13
CA MET A 451 8.35 22.68 14.82
C MET A 451 9.26 22.21 13.68
N ASP A 452 10.56 22.52 13.74
CA ASP A 452 11.53 22.03 12.76
C ASP A 452 11.57 20.48 12.74
N ALA A 453 11.59 19.86 13.92
CA ALA A 453 11.57 18.40 14.04
C ALA A 453 10.27 17.78 13.51
N TRP A 454 9.14 18.41 13.78
CA TRP A 454 7.84 18.00 13.27
C TRP A 454 7.79 18.07 11.74
N VAL A 455 8.24 19.18 11.15
CA VAL A 455 8.29 19.37 9.69
C VAL A 455 9.23 18.34 9.03
N GLU A 456 10.40 18.06 9.63
CA GLU A 456 11.29 17.00 9.12
C GLU A 456 10.62 15.62 9.14
N GLY A 457 9.89 15.31 10.19
CA GLY A 457 9.11 14.08 10.28
C GLY A 457 8.00 14.00 9.21
N VAL A 458 7.31 15.11 8.93
CA VAL A 458 6.31 15.18 7.84
C VAL A 458 6.96 14.94 6.48
N LYS A 459 8.13 15.52 6.22
CA LYS A 459 8.85 15.35 4.95
C LYS A 459 9.14 13.88 4.64
N SER A 460 9.40 13.06 5.65
CA SER A 460 9.64 11.62 5.45
C SER A 460 8.40 10.88 4.90
N MET A 461 7.18 11.42 5.12
CA MET A 461 5.92 10.83 4.66
C MET A 461 5.49 11.32 3.27
N VAL A 462 6.11 12.35 2.70
CA VAL A 462 5.64 13.00 1.45
C VAL A 462 5.57 12.00 0.29
N LEU A 463 6.57 11.16 0.11
CA LEU A 463 6.58 10.18 -0.97
C LEU A 463 5.40 9.19 -0.84
N ALA A 464 5.17 8.67 0.36
CA ALA A 464 4.05 7.78 0.64
C ALA A 464 2.70 8.44 0.34
N MET A 465 2.54 9.70 0.73
CA MET A 465 1.31 10.47 0.43
C MET A 465 1.08 10.67 -1.07
N ILE A 466 2.12 10.92 -1.86
CA ILE A 466 1.99 11.03 -3.32
C ILE A 466 1.62 9.67 -3.93
N VAL A 467 2.26 8.60 -3.49
CA VAL A 467 2.00 7.24 -3.99
C VAL A 467 0.56 6.82 -3.71
N ILE A 468 0.02 7.10 -2.52
CA ILE A 468 -1.35 6.73 -2.18
C ILE A 468 -2.39 7.51 -2.99
N VAL A 469 -2.18 8.81 -3.23
CA VAL A 469 -3.06 9.62 -4.10
C VAL A 469 -3.12 9.04 -5.51
N PHE A 470 -1.99 8.64 -6.07
CA PHE A 470 -1.95 7.98 -7.38
C PHE A 470 -2.58 6.58 -7.35
N ALA A 471 -2.46 5.86 -6.24
CA ALA A 471 -3.09 4.55 -6.07
C ALA A 471 -4.62 4.65 -6.01
N TRP A 472 -5.17 5.63 -5.32
CA TRP A 472 -6.60 5.91 -5.35
C TRP A 472 -7.07 6.26 -6.76
N SER A 473 -6.31 7.11 -7.45
CA SER A 473 -6.63 7.53 -8.82
C SER A 473 -6.63 6.36 -9.82
N ILE A 474 -5.66 5.44 -9.75
CA ILE A 474 -5.65 4.26 -10.64
C ILE A 474 -6.76 3.27 -10.26
N GLY A 475 -7.12 3.19 -8.98
CA GLY A 475 -8.27 2.40 -8.52
C GLY A 475 -9.57 2.85 -9.17
N GLU A 476 -9.84 4.17 -9.19
CA GLU A 476 -11.02 4.73 -9.87
C GLU A 476 -10.99 4.49 -11.40
N VAL A 477 -9.83 4.63 -12.04
CA VAL A 477 -9.67 4.30 -13.46
C VAL A 477 -9.98 2.82 -13.73
N CYS A 478 -9.50 1.91 -12.88
CA CYS A 478 -9.77 0.47 -13.02
C CYS A 478 -11.26 0.14 -12.80
N LYS A 479 -11.94 0.88 -11.92
CA LYS A 479 -13.38 0.78 -11.70
C LYS A 479 -14.16 1.27 -12.94
N ASP A 480 -13.85 2.45 -13.45
CA ASP A 480 -14.46 3.01 -14.67
C ASP A 480 -14.33 2.06 -15.88
N LEU A 481 -13.20 1.37 -16.00
CA LEU A 481 -12.90 0.39 -17.05
C LEU A 481 -13.38 -1.03 -16.72
N ARG A 482 -13.98 -1.28 -15.56
CA ARG A 482 -14.46 -2.60 -15.11
C ARG A 482 -13.37 -3.68 -15.18
N THR A 483 -12.14 -3.31 -14.89
CA THR A 483 -10.94 -4.16 -15.00
C THR A 483 -11.09 -5.48 -14.24
N ALA A 484 -11.61 -5.43 -13.01
CA ALA A 484 -11.79 -6.61 -12.17
C ALA A 484 -12.73 -7.64 -12.78
N GLU A 485 -13.85 -7.22 -13.34
CA GLU A 485 -14.81 -8.11 -13.98
C GLU A 485 -14.22 -8.83 -15.19
N ILE A 486 -13.39 -8.14 -15.99
CA ILE A 486 -12.68 -8.74 -17.12
C ILE A 486 -11.64 -9.76 -16.66
N VAL A 487 -10.88 -9.45 -15.61
CA VAL A 487 -9.92 -10.40 -15.05
C VAL A 487 -10.64 -11.68 -14.61
N VAL A 488 -11.75 -11.56 -13.88
CA VAL A 488 -12.56 -12.70 -13.45
C VAL A 488 -13.10 -13.49 -14.65
N LEU A 489 -13.67 -12.80 -15.65
CA LEU A 489 -14.18 -13.44 -16.85
C LEU A 489 -13.12 -14.29 -17.55
N LYS A 490 -11.88 -13.80 -17.61
CA LYS A 490 -10.76 -14.49 -18.27
C LYS A 490 -10.13 -15.59 -17.41
N THR A 491 -10.18 -15.49 -16.09
CA THR A 491 -9.43 -16.40 -15.19
C THR A 491 -10.30 -17.47 -14.55
N ARG A 492 -11.63 -17.27 -14.44
CA ARG A 492 -12.56 -18.18 -13.75
C ARG A 492 -12.52 -19.64 -14.23
N SER A 493 -12.11 -19.88 -15.49
CA SER A 493 -12.11 -21.22 -16.08
C SER A 493 -10.88 -22.06 -15.69
N PHE A 494 -9.76 -21.44 -15.25
CA PHE A 494 -8.50 -22.13 -14.96
C PHE A 494 -7.89 -21.78 -13.61
N LEU A 495 -8.29 -20.65 -12.99
CA LEU A 495 -7.76 -20.23 -11.69
C LEU A 495 -8.74 -20.61 -10.57
N SER A 496 -8.36 -21.61 -9.76
CA SER A 496 -9.13 -21.92 -8.55
C SER A 496 -8.85 -20.85 -7.46
N PRO A 497 -9.89 -20.36 -6.77
CA PRO A 497 -9.75 -19.39 -5.68
C PRO A 497 -8.75 -19.81 -4.59
N HIS A 498 -8.60 -21.11 -4.36
CA HIS A 498 -7.68 -21.66 -3.35
C HIS A 498 -6.19 -21.33 -3.59
N TRP A 499 -5.80 -21.09 -4.85
CA TRP A 499 -4.42 -20.73 -5.19
C TRP A 499 -4.15 -19.23 -5.10
N MET A 500 -5.19 -18.41 -4.99
CA MET A 500 -5.06 -16.95 -5.04
C MET A 500 -4.09 -16.39 -3.99
N PRO A 501 -4.12 -16.78 -2.70
CA PRO A 501 -3.20 -16.20 -1.73
C PRO A 501 -1.73 -16.45 -2.09
N ALA A 502 -1.39 -17.68 -2.51
CA ALA A 502 -0.02 -18.03 -2.87
C ALA A 502 0.46 -17.34 -4.16
N LEU A 503 -0.39 -17.31 -5.20
CA LEU A 503 -0.06 -16.64 -6.47
C LEU A 503 0.06 -15.12 -6.28
N THR A 504 -0.83 -14.52 -5.52
CA THR A 504 -0.80 -13.09 -5.23
C THR A 504 0.45 -12.71 -4.44
N PHE A 505 0.86 -13.54 -3.48
CA PHE A 505 2.12 -13.36 -2.76
C PHE A 505 3.31 -13.32 -3.73
N LEU A 506 3.40 -14.27 -4.66
CA LEU A 506 4.48 -14.34 -5.64
C LEU A 506 4.48 -13.13 -6.59
N ILE A 507 3.31 -12.72 -7.08
CA ILE A 507 3.18 -11.56 -7.97
C ILE A 507 3.60 -10.30 -7.24
N ALA A 508 3.12 -10.08 -6.02
CA ALA A 508 3.48 -8.93 -5.20
C ALA A 508 4.98 -8.90 -4.92
N ALA A 509 5.54 -10.06 -4.61
CA ALA A 509 6.96 -10.23 -4.36
C ALA A 509 7.83 -9.89 -5.59
N LEU A 510 7.45 -10.36 -6.77
CA LEU A 510 8.18 -10.09 -8.01
C LEU A 510 8.13 -8.60 -8.40
N ILE A 511 6.96 -7.97 -8.26
CA ILE A 511 6.81 -6.54 -8.56
C ILE A 511 7.64 -5.72 -7.58
N SER A 512 7.52 -5.98 -6.28
CA SER A 512 8.26 -5.26 -5.25
C SER A 512 9.77 -5.47 -5.38
N PHE A 513 10.24 -6.69 -5.65
CA PHE A 513 11.64 -6.98 -5.92
C PHE A 513 12.18 -6.17 -7.11
N ALA A 514 11.42 -6.09 -8.19
CA ALA A 514 11.84 -5.40 -9.41
C ALA A 514 11.78 -3.87 -9.27
N THR A 515 10.86 -3.35 -8.47
CA THR A 515 10.69 -1.90 -8.25
C THR A 515 11.50 -1.36 -7.08
N GLY A 516 11.88 -2.23 -6.14
CA GLY A 516 12.60 -1.86 -4.91
C GLY A 516 11.73 -1.10 -3.92
N THR A 517 10.40 -1.30 -3.92
CA THR A 517 9.50 -0.64 -2.98
C THR A 517 8.25 -1.46 -2.69
N SER A 518 7.99 -1.70 -1.42
CA SER A 518 6.74 -2.34 -0.97
C SER A 518 5.52 -1.45 -1.17
N TRP A 519 5.64 -0.14 -0.94
CA TRP A 519 4.58 0.85 -1.10
C TRP A 519 4.03 0.86 -2.53
N GLY A 520 4.94 0.92 -3.52
CA GLY A 520 4.56 0.93 -4.92
C GLY A 520 3.87 -0.36 -5.38
N ALA A 521 4.34 -1.51 -4.92
CA ALA A 521 3.73 -2.79 -5.24
C ALA A 521 2.31 -2.90 -4.63
N MET A 522 2.12 -2.48 -3.38
CA MET A 522 0.80 -2.42 -2.72
C MET A 522 -0.15 -1.46 -3.44
N ALA A 523 0.34 -0.26 -3.79
CA ALA A 523 -0.44 0.76 -4.49
C ALA A 523 -1.01 0.30 -5.83
N ILE A 524 -0.23 -0.50 -6.57
CA ILE A 524 -0.63 -1.05 -7.87
C ILE A 524 -1.56 -2.25 -7.69
N LEU A 525 -1.25 -3.14 -6.74
CA LEU A 525 -1.91 -4.44 -6.66
C LEU A 525 -3.21 -4.43 -5.87
N ILE A 526 -3.33 -3.67 -4.78
CA ILE A 526 -4.54 -3.69 -3.95
C ILE A 526 -5.78 -3.29 -4.75
N PRO A 527 -5.79 -2.21 -5.56
CA PRO A 527 -6.95 -1.86 -6.38
C PRO A 527 -7.37 -2.92 -7.41
N VAL A 528 -6.43 -3.75 -7.84
CA VAL A 528 -6.67 -4.80 -8.85
C VAL A 528 -7.05 -6.14 -8.21
N ILE A 529 -6.32 -6.53 -7.17
CA ILE A 529 -6.46 -7.86 -6.54
C ILE A 529 -7.69 -7.92 -5.64
N THR A 530 -8.05 -6.83 -4.96
CA THR A 530 -9.18 -6.84 -4.01
C THR A 530 -10.51 -7.15 -4.71
N PRO A 531 -10.88 -6.47 -5.82
CA PRO A 531 -12.10 -6.83 -6.55
C PRO A 531 -12.05 -8.25 -7.13
N LEU A 532 -10.88 -8.67 -7.63
CA LEU A 532 -10.70 -10.02 -8.14
C LEU A 532 -10.92 -11.08 -7.05
N ALA A 533 -10.29 -10.89 -5.89
CA ALA A 533 -10.41 -11.79 -4.74
C ALA A 533 -11.86 -11.84 -4.21
N TRP A 534 -12.54 -10.68 -4.20
CA TRP A 534 -13.93 -10.56 -3.78
C TRP A 534 -14.86 -11.41 -4.66
N ILE A 535 -14.78 -11.25 -5.97
CA ILE A 535 -15.61 -12.00 -6.92
C ILE A 535 -15.23 -13.49 -6.92
N ALA A 536 -13.94 -13.82 -6.91
CA ALA A 536 -13.47 -15.20 -6.89
C ALA A 536 -13.86 -15.94 -5.61
N ALA A 537 -13.97 -15.24 -4.48
CA ALA A 537 -14.48 -15.79 -3.23
C ALA A 537 -16.00 -16.06 -3.24
N GLY A 538 -16.72 -15.71 -4.31
CA GLY A 538 -18.13 -16.04 -4.50
C GLY A 538 -19.12 -14.94 -4.11
N ALA A 539 -18.69 -13.65 -4.13
CA ALA A 539 -19.59 -12.53 -3.86
C ALA A 539 -20.83 -12.53 -4.77
N PRO A 540 -22.01 -12.09 -4.29
CA PRO A 540 -22.30 -11.55 -2.95
C PRO A 540 -22.63 -12.58 -1.86
N ALA A 541 -22.71 -13.89 -2.19
CA ALA A 541 -23.09 -14.93 -1.24
C ALA A 541 -21.85 -15.54 -0.56
N PHE A 542 -21.43 -14.95 0.57
CA PHE A 542 -20.27 -15.44 1.33
C PHE A 542 -20.59 -16.59 2.26
N HIS A 543 -19.72 -17.62 2.21
CA HIS A 543 -19.51 -18.56 3.31
C HIS A 543 -18.27 -18.13 4.13
N GLU A 544 -18.13 -18.57 5.37
CA GLU A 544 -16.96 -18.25 6.23
C GLU A 544 -15.62 -18.64 5.58
N SER A 545 -15.56 -19.74 4.84
CA SER A 545 -14.40 -20.17 4.08
C SER A 545 -13.99 -19.20 2.96
N SER A 546 -14.94 -18.55 2.35
CA SER A 546 -14.71 -17.55 1.29
C SER A 546 -14.09 -16.27 1.84
N MET A 547 -14.49 -15.85 3.04
CA MET A 547 -13.89 -14.70 3.73
C MET A 547 -12.42 -14.97 4.09
N ALA A 548 -12.07 -16.20 4.46
CA ALA A 548 -10.69 -16.57 4.74
C ALA A 548 -9.80 -16.45 3.48
N ILE A 549 -10.30 -16.89 2.30
CA ILE A 549 -9.59 -16.72 1.02
C ILE A 549 -9.40 -15.25 0.69
N PHE A 550 -10.45 -14.44 0.82
CA PHE A 550 -10.39 -13.00 0.57
C PHE A 550 -9.36 -12.32 1.48
N THR A 551 -9.47 -12.53 2.80
CA THR A 551 -8.57 -11.94 3.79
C THR A 551 -7.11 -12.38 3.60
N SER A 552 -6.88 -13.68 3.36
CA SER A 552 -5.51 -14.19 3.13
C SER A 552 -4.92 -13.73 1.81
N THR A 553 -5.74 -13.51 0.77
CA THR A 553 -5.29 -12.94 -0.50
C THR A 553 -4.82 -11.50 -0.34
N LEU A 554 -5.56 -10.66 0.39
CA LEU A 554 -5.14 -9.29 0.67
C LEU A 554 -3.89 -9.25 1.57
N ALA A 555 -3.86 -10.09 2.61
CA ALA A 555 -2.67 -10.24 3.45
C ALA A 555 -1.43 -10.67 2.65
N SER A 556 -1.62 -11.46 1.59
CA SER A 556 -0.53 -11.91 0.73
C SER A 556 -0.01 -10.81 -0.20
N VAL A 557 -0.83 -9.84 -0.64
CA VAL A 557 -0.34 -8.64 -1.33
C VAL A 557 0.62 -7.89 -0.41
N LEU A 558 0.17 -7.61 0.83
CA LEU A 558 0.94 -6.83 1.81
C LEU A 558 2.28 -7.53 2.14
N SER A 559 2.21 -8.81 2.48
CA SER A 559 3.42 -9.57 2.85
C SER A 559 4.33 -9.90 1.68
N GLY A 560 3.78 -10.14 0.48
CA GLY A 560 4.56 -10.37 -0.72
C GLY A 560 5.33 -9.11 -1.14
N SER A 561 4.70 -7.96 -1.03
CA SER A 561 5.36 -6.67 -1.27
C SER A 561 6.55 -6.46 -0.32
N ILE A 562 6.40 -6.83 0.96
CA ILE A 562 7.50 -6.76 1.94
C ILE A 562 8.61 -7.76 1.61
N TRP A 563 8.26 -8.99 1.22
CA TRP A 563 9.26 -9.99 0.86
C TRP A 563 10.09 -9.56 -0.36
N GLY A 564 9.44 -9.04 -1.40
CA GLY A 564 10.11 -8.54 -2.59
C GLY A 564 11.05 -7.38 -2.28
N ASP A 565 10.59 -6.42 -1.49
CA ASP A 565 11.38 -5.29 -1.02
C ASP A 565 12.61 -5.74 -0.23
N HIS A 566 12.41 -6.59 0.79
CA HIS A 566 13.44 -7.17 1.63
C HIS A 566 14.49 -8.01 0.89
N CYS A 567 14.17 -8.54 -0.30
CA CYS A 567 15.09 -9.27 -1.17
C CYS A 567 15.81 -8.37 -2.19
N SER A 568 15.30 -7.18 -2.44
CA SER A 568 15.72 -6.35 -3.58
C SER A 568 17.02 -5.60 -3.30
N PRO A 569 18.01 -5.69 -4.21
CA PRO A 569 19.24 -4.92 -4.07
C PRO A 569 19.07 -3.41 -4.34
N ILE A 570 17.89 -2.99 -4.79
CA ILE A 570 17.58 -1.59 -5.09
C ILE A 570 16.53 -1.02 -4.13
N SER A 571 16.14 -1.79 -3.10
CA SER A 571 15.23 -1.34 -2.07
C SER A 571 15.86 -0.23 -1.22
N ASP A 572 15.07 0.79 -0.94
CA ASP A 572 15.48 1.90 -0.07
C ASP A 572 15.75 1.43 1.37
N THR A 573 14.91 0.54 1.92
CA THR A 573 15.11 -0.03 3.27
C THR A 573 16.36 -0.91 3.33
N THR A 574 16.62 -1.74 2.32
CA THR A 574 17.82 -2.58 2.25
C THR A 574 19.10 -1.74 2.08
N ILE A 575 19.06 -0.66 1.27
CA ILE A 575 20.16 0.29 1.15
C ILE A 575 20.41 0.98 2.49
N MET A 576 19.35 1.49 3.15
CA MET A 576 19.46 2.18 4.43
C MET A 576 19.96 1.25 5.55
N SER A 577 19.53 -0.02 5.57
CA SER A 577 19.99 -1.02 6.54
C SER A 577 21.49 -1.28 6.42
N SER A 578 21.99 -1.38 5.19
CA SER A 578 23.44 -1.54 4.93
C SER A 578 24.22 -0.29 5.32
N MET A 579 23.72 0.91 5.01
CA MET A 579 24.33 2.19 5.39
C MET A 579 24.40 2.36 6.91
N ALA A 580 23.27 2.22 7.58
CA ALA A 580 23.18 2.42 9.03
C ALA A 580 24.04 1.40 9.81
N SER A 581 24.07 0.16 9.36
CA SER A 581 24.91 -0.88 9.95
C SER A 581 26.39 -0.77 9.54
N GLY A 582 26.72 0.07 8.55
CA GLY A 582 28.07 0.19 7.98
C GLY A 582 28.52 -1.10 7.28
N ALA A 583 27.61 -1.86 6.69
CA ALA A 583 27.88 -3.02 5.88
C ALA A 583 28.09 -2.62 4.41
N ASP A 584 28.85 -3.44 3.67
CA ASP A 584 28.84 -3.36 2.21
C ASP A 584 27.46 -3.80 1.70
N HIS A 585 26.84 -2.98 0.85
CA HIS A 585 25.49 -3.19 0.40
C HIS A 585 25.32 -4.52 -0.38
N ILE A 586 26.27 -4.85 -1.25
CA ILE A 586 26.22 -6.09 -2.03
C ILE A 586 26.45 -7.31 -1.12
N ASP A 587 27.35 -7.20 -0.14
CA ASP A 587 27.56 -8.27 0.83
C ASP A 587 26.31 -8.48 1.71
N HIS A 588 25.63 -7.38 2.08
CA HIS A 588 24.36 -7.45 2.81
C HIS A 588 23.30 -8.20 1.99
N VAL A 589 23.02 -7.78 0.76
CA VAL A 589 22.04 -8.44 -0.11
C VAL A 589 22.41 -9.92 -0.32
N ARG A 590 23.67 -10.22 -0.62
CA ARG A 590 24.17 -11.59 -0.84
C ARG A 590 23.97 -12.50 0.38
N THR A 591 24.11 -11.97 1.58
CA THR A 591 23.96 -12.74 2.83
C THR A 591 22.50 -12.88 3.26
N GLN A 592 21.67 -11.88 2.98
CA GLN A 592 20.25 -11.82 3.32
C GLN A 592 19.38 -12.68 2.40
N LEU A 593 19.63 -12.64 1.09
CA LEU A 593 18.78 -13.26 0.08
C LEU A 593 18.46 -14.74 0.34
N PRO A 594 19.43 -15.62 0.71
CA PRO A 594 19.12 -17.02 1.04
C PRO A 594 18.18 -17.17 2.22
N TYR A 595 18.25 -16.27 3.21
CA TYR A 595 17.36 -16.28 4.37
C TYR A 595 15.94 -15.88 3.98
N ALA A 596 15.81 -14.78 3.27
CA ALA A 596 14.52 -14.30 2.80
C ALA A 596 13.84 -15.29 1.85
N LEU A 597 14.59 -15.93 0.93
CA LEU A 597 14.08 -16.97 0.03
C LEU A 597 13.53 -18.16 0.81
N VAL A 598 14.28 -18.67 1.78
CA VAL A 598 13.85 -19.82 2.59
C VAL A 598 12.58 -19.49 3.36
N ILE A 599 12.50 -18.32 4.02
CA ILE A 599 11.31 -17.94 4.77
C ILE A 599 10.13 -17.63 3.84
N GLY A 600 10.37 -17.05 2.66
CA GLY A 600 9.34 -16.87 1.63
C GLY A 600 8.73 -18.21 1.19
N ILE A 601 9.56 -19.22 0.90
CA ILE A 601 9.12 -20.57 0.54
C ILE A 601 8.35 -21.22 1.70
N VAL A 602 8.85 -21.13 2.92
CA VAL A 602 8.15 -21.65 4.12
C VAL A 602 6.79 -20.95 4.24
N SER A 603 6.72 -19.64 4.08
CA SER A 603 5.46 -18.86 4.16
C SER A 603 4.45 -19.29 3.09
N ILE A 604 4.90 -19.61 1.87
CA ILE A 604 4.02 -20.13 0.81
C ILE A 604 3.48 -21.51 1.20
N ILE A 605 4.37 -22.44 1.55
CA ILE A 605 4.02 -23.85 1.77
C ILE A 605 3.19 -24.05 3.04
N THR A 606 3.55 -23.37 4.13
CA THR A 606 2.88 -23.56 5.43
C THR A 606 1.82 -22.51 5.73
N GLY A 607 1.82 -21.38 5.01
CA GLY A 607 0.94 -20.25 5.22
C GLY A 607 -0.07 -20.06 4.09
N TYR A 608 0.36 -19.46 2.97
CA TYR A 608 -0.56 -18.98 1.93
C TYR A 608 -1.30 -20.10 1.19
N LEU A 609 -0.63 -21.22 0.89
CA LEU A 609 -1.30 -22.38 0.30
C LEU A 609 -2.35 -22.97 1.24
N PRO A 610 -2.03 -23.36 2.49
CA PRO A 610 -3.02 -23.90 3.42
C PRO A 610 -4.15 -22.92 3.72
N ALA A 611 -3.87 -21.61 3.85
CA ALA A 611 -4.90 -20.58 4.06
C ALA A 611 -5.91 -20.52 2.89
N GLY A 612 -5.45 -20.69 1.64
CA GLY A 612 -6.32 -20.81 0.48
C GLY A 612 -7.24 -22.03 0.54
N PHE A 613 -6.85 -23.09 1.24
CA PHE A 613 -7.67 -24.29 1.49
C PHE A 613 -8.45 -24.23 2.82
N GLY A 614 -8.53 -23.05 3.44
CA GLY A 614 -9.32 -22.82 4.64
C GLY A 614 -8.66 -23.20 5.96
N TRP A 615 -7.34 -23.41 5.99
CA TRP A 615 -6.63 -23.64 7.25
C TRP A 615 -6.67 -22.41 8.14
N HIS A 616 -6.85 -22.67 9.44
CA HIS A 616 -6.79 -21.59 10.41
C HIS A 616 -5.36 -21.00 10.47
N PRO A 617 -5.19 -19.66 10.45
CA PRO A 617 -3.87 -19.03 10.36
C PRO A 617 -2.91 -19.41 11.49
N LEU A 618 -3.41 -19.66 12.70
CA LEU A 618 -2.57 -20.12 13.81
C LEU A 618 -1.94 -21.49 13.54
N LEU A 619 -2.67 -22.41 12.91
CA LEU A 619 -2.13 -23.72 12.54
C LEU A 619 -1.03 -23.57 11.49
N SER A 620 -1.23 -22.71 10.51
CA SER A 620 -0.23 -22.35 9.50
C SER A 620 1.03 -21.72 10.14
N LEU A 621 0.88 -20.85 11.12
CA LEU A 621 2.02 -20.27 11.85
C LEU A 621 2.76 -21.32 12.68
N ILE A 622 2.05 -22.22 13.38
CA ILE A 622 2.67 -23.30 14.14
C ILE A 622 3.48 -24.21 13.22
N THR A 623 2.91 -24.62 12.09
CA THR A 623 3.64 -25.46 11.11
C THR A 623 4.84 -24.73 10.53
N GLY A 624 4.73 -23.43 10.25
CA GLY A 624 5.84 -22.57 9.84
C GLY A 624 6.96 -22.49 10.87
N CYS A 625 6.61 -22.29 12.15
CA CYS A 625 7.58 -22.29 13.26
C CYS A 625 8.29 -23.65 13.41
N LEU A 626 7.56 -24.76 13.27
CA LEU A 626 8.16 -26.10 13.27
C LEU A 626 9.14 -26.28 12.12
N CYS A 627 8.77 -25.87 10.90
CA CYS A 627 9.68 -25.89 9.75
C CYS A 627 10.94 -25.06 10.00
N ILE A 628 10.82 -23.85 10.55
CA ILE A 628 11.95 -23.00 10.94
C ILE A 628 12.82 -23.72 11.98
N GLY A 629 12.23 -24.32 13.00
CA GLY A 629 12.95 -25.08 14.03
C GLY A 629 13.76 -26.26 13.45
N LEU A 630 13.15 -27.03 12.54
CA LEU A 630 13.81 -28.13 11.83
C LEU A 630 14.96 -27.63 10.94
N LEU A 631 14.74 -26.54 10.21
CA LEU A 631 15.77 -25.90 9.39
C LEU A 631 16.97 -25.45 10.23
N LEU A 632 16.73 -24.78 11.37
CA LEU A 632 17.78 -24.34 12.28
C LEU A 632 18.52 -25.53 12.92
N LYS A 633 17.86 -26.67 13.12
CA LYS A 633 18.48 -27.88 13.67
C LYS A 633 19.33 -28.62 12.65
N TRP A 634 18.85 -28.77 11.41
CA TRP A 634 19.45 -29.70 10.43
C TRP A 634 20.28 -28.97 9.35
N VAL A 635 19.89 -27.79 8.92
CA VAL A 635 20.58 -27.03 7.85
C VAL A 635 21.58 -26.03 8.44
N ALA A 636 21.18 -25.31 9.49
CA ALA A 636 22.02 -24.28 10.09
C ALA A 636 23.12 -24.89 10.96
N ARG A 637 24.33 -24.34 10.86
CA ARG A 637 25.53 -24.76 11.58
C ARG A 637 25.90 -23.75 12.67
N PRO A 638 26.49 -24.19 13.80
CA PRO A 638 26.96 -23.27 14.83
C PRO A 638 28.05 -22.35 14.28
N VAL A 639 28.01 -21.10 14.69
CA VAL A 639 29.01 -20.10 14.32
C VAL A 639 30.32 -20.32 15.09
N GLY A 640 30.24 -20.67 16.37
CA GLY A 640 31.41 -21.08 17.17
C GLY A 640 31.89 -22.45 16.74
N ILE A 641 33.21 -22.59 16.57
CA ILE A 641 33.82 -23.85 16.16
C ILE A 641 33.61 -24.87 17.28
N THR A 642 32.78 -25.85 17.01
CA THR A 642 32.81 -27.17 17.67
C THR A 642 33.02 -28.26 16.62
N ASP A 643 33.83 -27.99 15.62
CA ASP A 643 34.45 -29.08 14.86
C ASP A 643 35.66 -29.52 15.68
N LYS A 644 35.43 -30.39 16.65
CA LYS A 644 36.48 -31.35 17.06
C LYS A 644 36.76 -32.22 15.84
N PRO A 645 38.05 -32.46 15.52
CA PRO A 645 38.45 -33.26 14.39
C PRO A 645 37.83 -34.66 14.40
#